data_8c5fb40e2c7e207b2d88064a353d1e2b
#
_entry.id   8c5fb40e2c7e207b2d88064a353d1e2b
#
_cell.length_a   1.000
_cell.length_b   1.000
_cell.length_c   1.000
_cell.angle_alpha   90.00
_cell.angle_beta   90.00
_cell.angle_gamma   90.00
#
_symmetry.space_group_name_H-M   'P 1'
#
loop_
_entity.id
_entity.type
_entity.pdbx_description
1 polymer ?
#
loop_
_entity_poly.entity_id
_entity_poly.type
_entity_poly.pdbx_seq_one_letter_code
_entity_poly.pdbx_strand_id
1 'polypeptide(L)'
;MKKLYALTALLLGMTGCSEETITYTNPVPGDEPSGIAAELGISSKNTWFAAEDERNASIGFKSLGGEVVVDIQTNTTWKYDAVNAGWLTIEKDDVADQLVLNCEGNKVEEQQQATITITAGDKTATISATQNAYGTLEIAASKNNFQIPAIGELTAEFEVQSTDEDWIFETKDCPWLLLEQQGDKVTMTLDPNEEIEDRETTFVLIAGEGGGNPVSETIRVTQDRAVYVNVSLKTIPLSPTPTESDKKELGIRSNYDWEYTLSENSDWLSATKTEQGLTITAETNSSGSSRTATITVSAGDGKQNQTEQVVTVSQTGLDLDAFILGIDITSSSLKTYLPFDKAIDATIDWGDGSIEENVTSAYPSHTYTDPGYYIVSVKGSVTSLNSYDIPDYGLGEQFREVYNWGRTGLTSMARAFQNCRELKRIPSDNTEAFAKVTTFHYAFTDCRVLEAVPDGLFDHATEAETFAYCFQNCNMVTEVPADLLYNCTKITSVGSLFSGTAITQIDEDFFSRNTELTDCSIIFSNGKLKTVPEKLFANNKKVTTFNSLFANTESFESVPAGLFANNPEVDSFRMLFSGTSLKSVPAGLFANNHKVTNFQSAFSKTAIQSVPADLFAGCDKVTTFMSCFTGCSELQSVPAELFKSSGAFTTVTKTAFNNIFKDCTSLTEVPAGLFDGFTLVTAFNDAFNGCASLTTLPAGLFATNTAVTSFTNVFKDCTSLKSIPEGVLGGLSKVTSFSGLFAGCTGLEEIGANIISGCAACKNISSMFKDCDNLKTVSAEAFAGAPAITSTGSMFENCTLLESVPEDIFAG
;
A
#
# COMPACT_ATOMS: atom_id res chain seq x y z
N MET A 1 -2.58 32.95 -2.30
CA MET A 1 -3.04 31.65 -2.80
C MET A 1 -2.92 31.59 -4.32
N LYS A 2 -1.69 31.57 -4.81
CA LYS A 2 -1.35 31.35 -6.24
C LYS A 2 0.02 30.68 -6.23
N LYS A 3 0.03 29.36 -6.17
CA LYS A 3 1.19 28.48 -6.43
C LYS A 3 0.79 27.06 -6.01
N LEU A 4 -0.03 26.41 -6.82
CA LEU A 4 -0.22 24.97 -6.77
C LEU A 4 -1.00 24.49 -8.01
N TYR A 5 -0.46 24.72 -9.21
CA TYR A 5 -0.91 24.03 -10.43
C TYR A 5 0.25 24.06 -11.44
N ALA A 6 1.24 23.22 -11.22
CA ALA A 6 2.22 22.86 -12.24
C ALA A 6 2.98 21.61 -11.81
N LEU A 7 2.27 20.48 -11.62
CA LEU A 7 2.92 19.17 -11.50
C LEU A 7 1.90 18.06 -11.78
N THR A 8 1.34 18.00 -12.99
CA THR A 8 0.63 16.82 -13.46
C THR A 8 0.46 16.87 -14.99
N ALA A 9 1.56 16.89 -15.71
CA ALA A 9 1.54 16.61 -17.15
C ALA A 9 2.97 16.25 -17.61
N LEU A 10 3.49 15.11 -17.12
CA LEU A 10 4.60 14.44 -17.79
C LEU A 10 4.71 12.99 -17.33
N LEU A 11 3.79 12.17 -17.82
CA LEU A 11 3.98 10.71 -17.85
C LEU A 11 3.03 10.15 -18.91
N LEU A 12 3.52 10.09 -20.14
CA LEU A 12 3.11 9.07 -21.12
C LEU A 12 3.94 9.22 -22.40
N GLY A 13 4.81 8.27 -22.60
CA GLY A 13 5.28 7.87 -23.94
C GLY A 13 6.67 8.32 -24.31
N MET A 14 7.66 7.44 -24.14
CA MET A 14 8.49 6.95 -25.26
C MET A 14 9.45 5.87 -24.78
N THR A 15 9.38 4.76 -25.43
CA THR A 15 10.28 3.61 -25.31
C THR A 15 11.59 3.85 -26.02
N GLY A 16 12.70 3.56 -25.34
CA GLY A 16 13.93 3.04 -25.97
C GLY A 16 15.00 4.06 -26.26
N CYS A 17 15.94 4.22 -25.37
CA CYS A 17 17.38 4.14 -25.60
C CYS A 17 18.11 4.32 -24.25
N SER A 18 19.15 3.56 -24.04
CA SER A 18 19.99 3.54 -22.85
C SER A 18 20.55 4.90 -22.49
N GLU A 19 20.23 5.42 -21.30
CA GLU A 19 20.87 6.60 -20.73
C GLU A 19 21.66 6.21 -19.48
N GLU A 20 22.92 6.50 -19.53
CA GLU A 20 23.76 6.62 -18.34
C GLU A 20 23.32 7.89 -17.58
N THR A 21 22.83 7.70 -16.38
CA THR A 21 22.36 8.78 -15.50
C THR A 21 23.56 9.45 -14.86
N ILE A 22 23.90 10.66 -15.29
CA ILE A 22 24.81 11.56 -14.56
C ILE A 22 23.97 12.46 -13.66
N THR A 23 24.06 12.24 -12.36
CA THR A 23 23.43 13.08 -11.33
C THR A 23 24.28 14.31 -11.07
N TYR A 24 23.74 15.49 -11.36
CA TYR A 24 24.35 16.76 -10.95
C TYR A 24 23.68 17.25 -9.65
N THR A 25 24.49 17.42 -8.61
CA THR A 25 24.12 18.15 -7.40
C THR A 25 24.54 19.61 -7.56
N ASN A 26 23.59 20.54 -7.37
CA ASN A 26 23.88 21.98 -7.34
C ASN A 26 24.87 22.31 -6.19
N PRO A 27 25.97 23.01 -6.43
CA PRO A 27 26.79 23.51 -5.35
C PRO A 27 26.26 24.83 -4.77
N VAL A 28 26.36 24.94 -3.46
CA VAL A 28 26.12 26.14 -2.65
C VAL A 28 27.09 27.25 -3.09
N PRO A 29 26.69 28.54 -3.15
CA PRO A 29 27.60 29.62 -3.55
C PRO A 29 28.68 29.82 -2.50
N GLY A 30 29.93 29.61 -2.88
CA GLY A 30 31.04 30.01 -2.04
C GLY A 30 32.34 29.25 -2.16
N ASP A 31 32.63 28.48 -3.21
CA ASP A 31 34.01 28.04 -3.47
C ASP A 31 34.21 27.85 -4.99
N GLU A 32 35.07 28.63 -5.62
CA GLU A 32 35.52 28.35 -6.98
C GLU A 32 36.43 27.12 -6.96
N PRO A 33 36.06 26.00 -7.65
CA PRO A 33 37.03 24.95 -7.91
C PRO A 33 37.88 25.32 -9.13
N SER A 34 39.12 25.62 -8.90
CA SER A 34 40.13 25.76 -9.95
C SER A 34 40.25 24.45 -10.75
N GLY A 35 39.87 24.49 -12.03
CA GLY A 35 40.30 23.48 -12.97
C GLY A 35 39.25 22.81 -13.89
N ILE A 36 37.97 23.19 -13.90
CA ILE A 36 37.03 22.74 -14.92
C ILE A 36 37.05 23.72 -16.09
N ALA A 37 37.35 23.25 -17.31
CA ALA A 37 37.30 24.07 -18.52
C ALA A 37 35.84 24.56 -18.73
N ALA A 38 35.69 25.85 -19.09
CA ALA A 38 34.37 26.39 -19.40
C ALA A 38 33.76 25.66 -20.61
N GLU A 39 32.49 25.30 -20.52
CA GLU A 39 31.70 24.74 -21.60
C GLU A 39 30.73 25.81 -22.10
N LEU A 40 30.46 25.85 -23.40
CA LEU A 40 29.47 26.74 -24.00
C LEU A 40 28.93 26.11 -25.28
N GLY A 41 27.61 25.93 -25.33
CA GLY A 41 26.84 25.55 -26.51
C GLY A 41 25.58 26.39 -26.64
N ILE A 42 25.06 26.51 -27.84
CA ILE A 42 23.78 27.21 -28.12
C ILE A 42 22.88 26.31 -28.96
N SER A 43 21.57 26.32 -28.63
CA SER A 43 20.56 25.56 -29.39
C SER A 43 19.19 26.28 -29.32
N SER A 44 18.30 25.94 -30.23
CA SER A 44 16.91 26.42 -30.20
C SER A 44 16.00 25.41 -30.89
N LYS A 45 14.74 25.40 -30.46
CA LYS A 45 13.67 24.63 -31.13
C LYS A 45 12.97 25.44 -32.23
N ASN A 46 13.30 26.70 -32.40
CA ASN A 46 12.69 27.56 -33.39
C ASN A 46 13.27 27.24 -34.79
N THR A 47 12.41 27.15 -35.80
CA THR A 47 12.75 26.80 -37.18
C THR A 47 13.56 27.92 -37.88
N TRP A 48 13.58 29.14 -37.34
CA TRP A 48 14.39 30.25 -37.84
C TRP A 48 15.83 30.23 -37.35
N PHE A 49 16.14 29.33 -36.38
CA PHE A 49 17.46 29.11 -35.86
C PHE A 49 18.16 27.99 -36.64
N ALA A 50 19.28 28.29 -37.27
CA ALA A 50 20.11 27.31 -37.95
C ALA A 50 21.47 27.23 -37.25
N ALA A 51 21.76 26.11 -36.59
CA ALA A 51 23.06 25.84 -36.01
C ALA A 51 24.09 25.58 -37.13
N GLU A 52 25.19 26.29 -37.12
CA GLU A 52 26.34 26.08 -38.00
C GLU A 52 27.34 25.12 -37.34
N ASP A 53 27.50 25.23 -36.02
CA ASP A 53 28.21 24.30 -35.14
C ASP A 53 27.69 24.47 -33.68
N GLU A 54 28.36 23.87 -32.69
CA GLU A 54 27.95 23.94 -31.28
C GLU A 54 28.00 25.40 -30.70
N ARG A 55 28.66 26.34 -31.37
CA ARG A 55 28.84 27.70 -30.86
C ARG A 55 28.53 28.78 -31.89
N ASN A 56 28.18 28.40 -33.09
CA ASN A 56 27.85 29.37 -34.14
C ASN A 56 26.48 29.02 -34.74
N ALA A 57 25.65 30.02 -34.86
CA ALA A 57 24.30 29.86 -35.42
C ALA A 57 23.88 31.11 -36.20
N SER A 58 22.98 30.94 -37.12
CA SER A 58 22.27 32.03 -37.80
C SER A 58 20.78 32.01 -37.45
N ILE A 59 20.18 33.17 -37.31
CA ILE A 59 18.75 33.39 -37.11
C ILE A 59 18.24 34.30 -38.20
N GLY A 60 17.27 33.80 -38.99
CA GLY A 60 16.63 34.59 -40.02
C GLY A 60 15.24 35.04 -39.57
N PHE A 61 15.12 36.26 -39.04
CA PHE A 61 13.79 36.84 -38.78
C PHE A 61 13.14 37.25 -40.08
N LYS A 62 11.88 37.03 -40.17
CA LYS A 62 11.06 37.46 -41.29
C LYS A 62 10.85 38.98 -41.28
N SER A 63 10.42 39.54 -42.39
CA SER A 63 10.14 40.99 -42.48
C SER A 63 9.14 41.49 -41.42
N LEU A 64 8.29 40.59 -40.99
CA LEU A 64 7.24 40.89 -40.00
C LEU A 64 7.73 40.86 -38.54
N GLY A 65 8.93 40.41 -38.31
CA GLY A 65 9.44 40.23 -36.95
C GLY A 65 9.06 38.86 -36.33
N GLY A 66 9.24 38.77 -35.02
CA GLY A 66 8.90 37.56 -34.21
C GLY A 66 9.88 37.34 -33.09
N GLU A 67 9.73 36.19 -32.43
CA GLU A 67 10.52 35.82 -31.26
C GLU A 67 11.27 34.50 -31.51
N VAL A 68 12.54 34.47 -31.08
CA VAL A 68 13.33 33.23 -31.03
C VAL A 68 13.95 33.10 -29.64
N VAL A 69 13.75 31.96 -29.01
CA VAL A 69 14.38 31.60 -27.73
C VAL A 69 15.56 30.69 -28.01
N VAL A 70 16.73 31.08 -27.49
CA VAL A 70 17.99 30.33 -27.62
C VAL A 70 18.39 29.80 -26.24
N ASP A 71 18.49 28.49 -26.11
CA ASP A 71 18.97 27.80 -24.91
C ASP A 71 20.50 27.88 -24.83
N ILE A 72 21.05 28.29 -23.70
CA ILE A 72 22.48 28.43 -23.44
C ILE A 72 22.94 27.26 -22.57
N GLN A 73 23.73 26.40 -23.10
CA GLN A 73 24.30 25.24 -22.41
C GLN A 73 25.71 25.62 -21.88
N THR A 74 25.80 25.84 -20.57
CA THR A 74 27.09 26.21 -19.95
C THR A 74 27.19 25.71 -18.52
N ASN A 75 28.42 25.53 -18.04
CA ASN A 75 28.77 25.15 -16.67
C ASN A 75 29.28 26.35 -15.84
N THR A 76 29.14 27.59 -16.35
CA THR A 76 29.59 28.81 -15.68
C THR A 76 28.65 29.98 -16.02
N THR A 77 28.79 31.10 -15.30
CA THR A 77 28.00 32.30 -15.60
C THR A 77 28.33 32.85 -16.98
N TRP A 78 27.33 33.31 -17.70
CA TRP A 78 27.48 33.84 -19.05
C TRP A 78 26.92 35.26 -19.20
N LYS A 79 27.36 35.97 -20.23
CA LYS A 79 26.93 37.30 -20.64
C LYS A 79 26.85 37.35 -22.16
N TYR A 80 26.15 38.33 -22.69
CA TYR A 80 26.09 38.62 -24.11
C TYR A 80 26.48 40.08 -24.42
N ASP A 81 26.94 40.30 -25.64
CA ASP A 81 27.14 41.60 -26.27
C ASP A 81 26.55 41.56 -27.68
N ALA A 82 25.95 42.63 -28.13
CA ALA A 82 25.24 42.68 -29.41
C ALA A 82 25.63 43.93 -30.21
N VAL A 83 26.01 43.73 -31.47
CA VAL A 83 26.42 44.78 -32.39
C VAL A 83 25.38 44.93 -33.49
N ASN A 84 25.04 46.15 -33.86
CA ASN A 84 24.02 46.51 -34.83
C ASN A 84 22.63 46.03 -34.51
N ALA A 85 22.31 45.78 -33.21
CA ALA A 85 21.08 45.17 -32.74
C ALA A 85 19.98 46.20 -32.36
N GLY A 86 20.00 47.43 -32.83
CA GLY A 86 19.04 48.47 -32.47
C GLY A 86 17.58 48.18 -32.92
N TRP A 87 17.38 47.20 -33.78
CA TRP A 87 16.08 46.70 -34.24
C TRP A 87 15.62 45.46 -33.51
N LEU A 88 16.43 44.94 -32.57
CA LEU A 88 16.19 43.66 -31.87
C LEU A 88 16.10 43.93 -30.36
N THR A 89 15.08 43.41 -29.73
CA THR A 89 15.00 43.39 -28.27
C THR A 89 15.60 42.06 -27.80
N ILE A 90 16.60 42.17 -26.88
CA ILE A 90 17.30 40.99 -26.37
C ILE A 90 17.14 40.92 -24.87
N GLU A 91 16.52 39.85 -24.40
CA GLU A 91 16.30 39.61 -22.97
C GLU A 91 17.05 38.35 -22.52
N LYS A 92 17.76 38.46 -21.38
CA LYS A 92 18.44 37.35 -20.75
C LYS A 92 17.61 36.79 -19.63
N ASP A 93 17.33 35.50 -19.68
CA ASP A 93 16.73 34.75 -18.56
C ASP A 93 17.84 33.93 -17.84
N ASP A 94 18.28 34.46 -16.68
CA ASP A 94 19.29 33.79 -15.85
C ASP A 94 18.78 32.57 -15.08
N VAL A 95 17.48 32.33 -15.05
CA VAL A 95 16.89 31.19 -14.37
C VAL A 95 16.71 30.00 -15.32
N ALA A 96 16.37 30.32 -16.57
CA ALA A 96 16.20 29.28 -17.61
C ALA A 96 17.46 29.07 -18.45
N ASP A 97 18.55 29.87 -18.22
CA ASP A 97 19.74 29.92 -19.09
C ASP A 97 19.35 30.11 -20.56
N GLN A 98 18.54 31.13 -20.85
CA GLN A 98 17.99 31.41 -22.18
C GLN A 98 18.28 32.87 -22.59
N LEU A 99 18.42 33.06 -23.91
CA LEU A 99 18.44 34.37 -24.56
C LEU A 99 17.20 34.52 -25.45
N VAL A 100 16.31 35.43 -25.10
CA VAL A 100 15.08 35.71 -25.89
C VAL A 100 15.39 36.87 -26.84
N LEU A 101 15.24 36.61 -28.13
CA LEU A 101 15.47 37.58 -29.20
C LEU A 101 14.12 37.91 -29.84
N ASN A 102 13.70 39.16 -29.77
CA ASN A 102 12.41 39.59 -30.30
C ASN A 102 12.60 40.83 -31.17
N CYS A 103 11.96 40.88 -32.32
CA CYS A 103 11.97 42.07 -33.19
C CYS A 103 10.57 42.38 -33.73
N GLU A 104 10.31 43.68 -33.91
CA GLU A 104 9.14 44.16 -34.64
C GLU A 104 9.33 44.02 -36.18
N GLY A 105 8.23 44.15 -36.92
CA GLY A 105 8.28 44.15 -38.37
C GLY A 105 9.24 45.22 -38.97
N ASN A 106 10.04 44.78 -39.96
CA ASN A 106 10.95 45.72 -40.67
C ASN A 106 10.16 46.70 -41.52
N LYS A 107 10.45 47.98 -41.33
CA LYS A 107 9.73 49.08 -42.00
C LYS A 107 10.59 49.76 -43.07
N VAL A 108 11.77 49.22 -43.38
CA VAL A 108 12.73 49.76 -44.37
C VAL A 108 12.97 48.76 -45.51
N GLU A 109 13.28 49.28 -46.71
CA GLU A 109 13.50 48.48 -47.93
C GLU A 109 14.87 47.83 -47.95
N GLU A 110 15.55 47.69 -46.77
CA GLU A 110 16.90 47.07 -46.65
C GLU A 110 16.86 46.01 -45.58
N GLN A 111 17.61 44.90 -45.79
CA GLN A 111 17.81 43.83 -44.80
C GLN A 111 18.57 44.37 -43.58
N GLN A 112 18.06 44.10 -42.38
CA GLN A 112 18.74 44.45 -41.14
C GLN A 112 19.61 43.24 -40.68
N GLN A 113 20.72 43.53 -40.04
CA GLN A 113 21.68 42.51 -39.59
C GLN A 113 22.19 42.85 -38.20
N ALA A 114 22.34 41.87 -37.33
CA ALA A 114 22.96 42.00 -36.00
C ALA A 114 23.84 40.79 -35.69
N THR A 115 24.81 40.99 -34.84
CA THR A 115 25.65 39.92 -34.31
C THR A 115 25.58 39.89 -32.80
N ILE A 116 25.21 38.80 -32.23
CA ILE A 116 25.12 38.57 -30.78
C ILE A 116 26.26 37.63 -30.40
N THR A 117 27.11 38.07 -29.47
CA THR A 117 28.22 37.25 -28.95
C THR A 117 27.93 36.87 -27.51
N ILE A 118 27.87 35.62 -27.21
CA ILE A 118 27.67 35.05 -25.87
C ILE A 118 29.00 34.61 -25.34
N THR A 119 29.34 34.96 -24.12
CA THR A 119 30.64 34.66 -23.48
C THR A 119 30.40 33.93 -22.16
N ALA A 120 31.07 32.80 -21.99
CA ALA A 120 31.06 32.01 -20.77
C ALA A 120 32.48 31.55 -20.43
N GLY A 121 33.06 32.11 -19.38
CA GLY A 121 34.50 31.92 -19.09
C GLY A 121 35.43 32.41 -20.22
N ASP A 122 36.21 31.50 -20.81
CA ASP A 122 37.10 31.73 -21.96
C ASP A 122 36.49 31.37 -23.31
N LYS A 123 35.25 30.93 -23.33
CA LYS A 123 34.52 30.51 -24.55
C LYS A 123 33.57 31.59 -25.04
N THR A 124 33.43 31.61 -26.36
CA THR A 124 32.43 32.47 -27.03
C THR A 124 31.60 31.67 -28.02
N ALA A 125 30.31 32.03 -28.10
CA ALA A 125 29.40 31.59 -29.15
C ALA A 125 28.83 32.79 -29.89
N THR A 126 28.55 32.65 -31.19
CA THR A 126 28.10 33.77 -32.03
C THR A 126 26.82 33.42 -32.73
N ILE A 127 25.85 34.36 -32.64
CA ILE A 127 24.59 34.28 -33.39
C ILE A 127 24.55 35.44 -34.40
N SER A 128 24.43 35.12 -35.67
CA SER A 128 24.18 36.08 -36.74
C SER A 128 22.70 36.22 -36.98
N ALA A 129 22.09 37.33 -36.53
CA ALA A 129 20.66 37.58 -36.72
C ALA A 129 20.44 38.50 -37.94
N THR A 130 19.52 38.12 -38.79
CA THR A 130 19.11 38.93 -39.98
C THR A 130 17.58 39.12 -39.95
N GLN A 131 17.12 40.25 -40.49
CA GLN A 131 15.68 40.49 -40.74
C GLN A 131 15.52 40.97 -42.20
N ASN A 132 14.62 40.34 -42.91
CA ASN A 132 14.37 40.64 -44.32
C ASN A 132 13.82 42.03 -44.55
N ALA A 133 14.09 42.60 -45.76
CA ALA A 133 13.63 43.90 -46.18
C ALA A 133 12.10 43.96 -46.44
N TYR A 134 11.54 45.14 -46.37
CA TYR A 134 10.12 45.39 -46.71
C TYR A 134 9.93 45.45 -48.26
N GLY A 135 8.92 44.76 -48.85
CA GLY A 135 8.71 44.68 -50.33
C GLY A 135 7.28 44.90 -50.78
N THR A 136 7.03 44.96 -52.12
CA THR A 136 5.72 45.04 -52.75
C THR A 136 5.07 43.61 -52.72
N LEU A 137 3.81 43.59 -52.29
CA LEU A 137 3.20 42.36 -51.82
C LEU A 137 2.08 41.86 -52.71
N GLU A 138 2.16 40.54 -53.05
CA GLU A 138 1.03 39.76 -53.55
C GLU A 138 1.03 38.41 -52.81
N ILE A 139 -0.18 37.94 -52.47
CA ILE A 139 -0.34 36.60 -51.85
C ILE A 139 -1.56 35.90 -52.44
N ALA A 140 -1.40 34.64 -52.83
CA ALA A 140 -2.49 33.80 -53.31
C ALA A 140 -2.23 32.32 -52.89
N ALA A 141 -3.27 31.66 -52.43
CA ALA A 141 -3.24 30.22 -52.17
C ALA A 141 -3.64 29.44 -53.44
N SER A 142 -2.99 28.31 -53.69
CA SER A 142 -3.37 27.41 -54.79
C SER A 142 -4.77 26.82 -54.60
N LYS A 143 -5.30 26.85 -53.37
CA LYS A 143 -6.66 26.48 -52.99
C LYS A 143 -7.06 27.21 -51.69
N ASN A 144 -8.25 27.81 -51.67
CA ASN A 144 -8.71 28.60 -50.53
C ASN A 144 -10.00 28.09 -49.86
N ASN A 145 -10.52 26.95 -50.29
CA ASN A 145 -11.64 26.27 -49.66
C ASN A 145 -11.40 24.77 -49.60
N PHE A 146 -11.38 24.23 -48.40
CA PHE A 146 -11.08 22.82 -48.14
C PHE A 146 -12.29 22.16 -47.49
N GLN A 147 -12.67 21.02 -48.03
CA GLN A 147 -13.59 20.08 -47.41
C GLN A 147 -12.80 18.85 -47.00
N ILE A 148 -12.70 18.59 -45.73
CA ILE A 148 -11.91 17.50 -45.16
C ILE A 148 -12.87 16.50 -44.52
N PRO A 149 -12.65 15.19 -44.66
CA PRO A 149 -13.49 14.20 -44.02
C PRO A 149 -13.36 14.26 -42.52
N ALA A 150 -14.34 13.78 -41.79
CA ALA A 150 -14.34 13.81 -40.31
C ALA A 150 -13.29 12.86 -39.69
N ILE A 151 -13.02 11.74 -40.33
CA ILE A 151 -12.04 10.72 -39.95
C ILE A 151 -11.33 10.19 -41.20
N GLY A 152 -10.21 9.48 -41.06
CA GLY A 152 -9.46 8.92 -42.16
C GLY A 152 -8.32 9.83 -42.61
N GLU A 153 -8.38 10.39 -43.78
CA GLU A 153 -7.36 11.30 -44.33
C GLU A 153 -7.60 12.72 -43.76
N LEU A 154 -6.99 13.01 -42.63
CA LEU A 154 -7.17 14.25 -41.86
C LEU A 154 -6.11 15.31 -42.19
N THR A 155 -5.38 15.14 -43.27
CA THR A 155 -4.36 16.09 -43.72
C THR A 155 -4.71 16.65 -45.09
N ALA A 156 -4.37 17.91 -45.30
CA ALA A 156 -4.43 18.54 -46.61
C ALA A 156 -3.26 19.47 -46.80
N GLU A 157 -2.86 19.68 -48.01
CA GLU A 157 -1.71 20.53 -48.36
C GLU A 157 -2.11 21.52 -49.44
N PHE A 158 -1.51 22.68 -49.42
CA PHE A 158 -1.62 23.67 -50.48
C PHE A 158 -0.35 24.50 -50.60
N GLU A 159 -0.13 25.10 -51.76
CA GLU A 159 0.99 26.01 -51.99
C GLU A 159 0.50 27.47 -51.94
N VAL A 160 1.37 28.31 -51.41
CA VAL A 160 1.17 29.77 -51.32
C VAL A 160 2.12 30.43 -52.31
N GLN A 161 1.58 31.26 -53.20
CA GLN A 161 2.37 32.14 -54.04
C GLN A 161 2.40 33.50 -53.44
N SER A 162 3.56 33.96 -53.01
CA SER A 162 3.75 35.33 -52.44
C SER A 162 5.03 35.95 -53.02
N THR A 163 4.96 37.24 -53.23
CA THR A 163 6.13 38.07 -53.60
C THR A 163 6.97 38.38 -52.40
N ASP A 164 6.46 38.16 -51.21
CA ASP A 164 7.18 38.23 -49.92
C ASP A 164 7.53 36.81 -49.43
N GLU A 165 8.81 36.48 -49.28
CA GLU A 165 9.24 35.19 -48.76
C GLU A 165 8.87 35.02 -47.27
N ASP A 166 8.47 36.09 -46.59
CA ASP A 166 8.17 36.13 -45.17
C ASP A 166 6.65 36.28 -44.84
N TRP A 167 5.77 35.76 -45.70
CA TRP A 167 4.37 35.70 -45.40
C TRP A 167 4.06 34.83 -44.21
N ILE A 168 2.98 35.13 -43.47
CA ILE A 168 2.52 34.36 -42.30
C ILE A 168 1.06 33.97 -42.45
N PHE A 169 0.61 33.13 -41.54
CA PHE A 169 -0.83 32.91 -41.38
C PHE A 169 -1.29 33.36 -39.97
N GLU A 170 -2.43 34.06 -39.92
CA GLU A 170 -3.14 34.39 -38.70
C GLU A 170 -4.29 33.43 -38.52
N THR A 171 -4.30 32.68 -37.39
CA THR A 171 -5.38 31.76 -37.05
C THR A 171 -6.24 32.35 -35.93
N LYS A 172 -7.54 32.08 -35.99
CA LYS A 172 -8.38 32.16 -34.81
C LYS A 172 -8.05 30.97 -33.93
N ASP A 173 -8.27 31.11 -32.61
CA ASP A 173 -8.12 29.99 -31.68
C ASP A 173 -8.96 28.77 -32.14
N CYS A 174 -8.31 27.78 -32.72
CA CYS A 174 -8.92 26.63 -33.33
C CYS A 174 -8.17 25.38 -32.90
N PRO A 175 -8.53 24.75 -31.77
CA PRO A 175 -7.76 23.69 -31.15
C PRO A 175 -7.71 22.39 -31.99
N TRP A 176 -8.59 22.24 -32.99
CA TRP A 176 -8.70 21.06 -33.83
C TRP A 176 -7.97 21.17 -35.17
N LEU A 177 -7.33 22.30 -35.47
CA LEU A 177 -6.57 22.54 -36.71
C LEU A 177 -5.14 22.93 -36.39
N LEU A 178 -4.19 22.09 -36.77
CA LEU A 178 -2.75 22.39 -36.72
C LEU A 178 -2.29 22.80 -38.12
N LEU A 179 -1.59 23.92 -38.22
CA LEU A 179 -0.98 24.42 -39.46
C LEU A 179 0.53 24.35 -39.34
N GLU A 180 1.17 23.74 -40.31
CA GLU A 180 2.63 23.66 -40.42
C GLU A 180 3.07 24.26 -41.76
N GLN A 181 4.01 25.21 -41.72
CA GLN A 181 4.57 25.85 -42.90
C GLN A 181 5.97 25.30 -43.18
N GLN A 182 6.21 24.90 -44.43
CA GLN A 182 7.51 24.50 -44.91
C GLN A 182 7.80 25.21 -46.27
N GLY A 183 8.46 26.37 -46.18
CA GLY A 183 8.63 27.25 -47.36
C GLY A 183 7.27 27.79 -47.82
N ASP A 184 6.95 27.60 -49.08
CA ASP A 184 5.70 28.02 -49.70
C ASP A 184 4.57 26.99 -49.54
N LYS A 185 4.83 25.87 -48.86
CA LYS A 185 3.86 24.80 -48.66
C LYS A 185 3.28 24.88 -47.25
N VAL A 186 1.96 24.80 -47.13
CA VAL A 186 1.23 24.67 -45.88
C VAL A 186 0.60 23.31 -45.80
N THR A 187 0.87 22.60 -44.72
CA THR A 187 0.20 21.36 -44.35
C THR A 187 -0.80 21.65 -43.23
N MET A 188 -2.00 21.22 -43.42
CA MET A 188 -3.09 21.26 -42.41
C MET A 188 -3.27 19.86 -41.86
N THR A 189 -3.22 19.72 -40.55
CA THR A 189 -3.58 18.49 -39.86
C THR A 189 -4.76 18.75 -38.94
N LEU A 190 -5.81 17.97 -39.06
CA LEU A 190 -7.04 18.13 -38.29
C LEU A 190 -7.19 17.00 -37.30
N ASP A 191 -7.70 17.30 -36.12
CA ASP A 191 -8.19 16.27 -35.21
C ASP A 191 -9.48 15.65 -35.77
N PRO A 192 -9.78 14.37 -35.46
CA PRO A 192 -11.06 13.76 -35.85
C PRO A 192 -12.24 14.62 -35.38
N ASN A 193 -13.24 14.79 -36.24
CA ASN A 193 -14.46 15.47 -35.85
C ASN A 193 -15.42 14.47 -35.19
N GLU A 194 -15.48 14.48 -33.87
CA GLU A 194 -16.37 13.63 -33.06
C GLU A 194 -17.74 14.28 -32.82
N GLU A 195 -17.94 15.52 -33.29
CA GLU A 195 -19.22 16.23 -33.16
C GLU A 195 -20.26 15.73 -34.15
N ILE A 196 -21.52 15.92 -33.79
CA ILE A 196 -22.67 15.53 -34.64
C ILE A 196 -22.91 16.49 -35.82
N GLU A 197 -22.20 17.62 -35.87
CA GLU A 197 -22.28 18.65 -36.91
C GLU A 197 -20.93 18.86 -37.59
N ASP A 198 -20.99 19.30 -38.83
CA ASP A 198 -19.80 19.74 -39.54
C ASP A 198 -19.21 20.94 -38.80
N ARG A 199 -17.91 21.02 -38.76
CA ARG A 199 -17.23 22.15 -38.16
C ARG A 199 -16.45 22.95 -39.18
N GLU A 200 -16.36 24.24 -38.96
CA GLU A 200 -15.75 25.17 -39.90
C GLU A 200 -14.84 26.16 -39.16
N THR A 201 -13.75 26.48 -39.79
CA THR A 201 -12.87 27.57 -39.38
C THR A 201 -12.31 28.28 -40.57
N THR A 202 -11.78 29.49 -40.34
CA THR A 202 -11.04 30.26 -41.34
C THR A 202 -9.74 30.73 -40.74
N PHE A 203 -8.71 30.78 -41.55
CA PHE A 203 -7.44 31.45 -41.23
C PHE A 203 -7.05 32.37 -42.40
N VAL A 204 -6.20 33.32 -42.15
CA VAL A 204 -5.82 34.32 -43.13
C VAL A 204 -4.34 34.24 -43.42
N LEU A 205 -3.98 34.14 -44.68
CA LEU A 205 -2.60 34.31 -45.15
C LEU A 205 -2.34 35.81 -45.27
N ILE A 206 -1.21 36.27 -44.75
CA ILE A 206 -0.83 37.69 -44.74
C ILE A 206 0.60 37.83 -45.22
N ALA A 207 0.81 38.71 -46.16
CA ALA A 207 2.11 39.16 -46.57
C ALA A 207 2.31 40.64 -46.21
N GLY A 208 3.46 41.02 -45.60
CA GLY A 208 3.79 42.36 -45.20
C GLY A 208 3.09 42.89 -43.96
N GLU A 209 2.77 42.09 -43.02
CA GLU A 209 2.31 42.55 -41.72
C GLU A 209 3.33 43.47 -41.07
N GLY A 210 2.92 44.64 -40.57
CA GLY A 210 3.81 45.64 -39.98
C GLY A 210 4.30 46.70 -41.02
N GLY A 211 4.09 46.47 -42.31
CA GLY A 211 4.24 47.47 -43.39
C GLY A 211 2.97 48.28 -43.66
N GLY A 212 3.07 49.34 -44.41
CA GLY A 212 1.93 50.30 -44.62
C GLY A 212 0.72 49.76 -45.38
N ASN A 213 0.80 48.62 -46.10
CA ASN A 213 -0.29 48.01 -46.90
C ASN A 213 -0.13 46.47 -46.96
N PRO A 214 -0.54 45.72 -45.91
CA PRO A 214 -0.51 44.24 -45.98
C PRO A 214 -1.58 43.75 -46.98
N VAL A 215 -1.27 42.69 -47.67
CA VAL A 215 -2.21 41.94 -48.50
C VAL A 215 -2.57 40.60 -47.84
N SER A 216 -3.78 40.15 -48.01
CA SER A 216 -4.26 38.97 -47.35
C SER A 216 -5.20 38.12 -48.22
N GLU A 217 -5.19 36.78 -48.00
CA GLU A 217 -6.17 35.85 -48.53
C GLU A 217 -6.73 34.97 -47.43
N THR A 218 -8.06 34.74 -47.45
CA THR A 218 -8.74 33.94 -46.44
C THR A 218 -8.89 32.49 -46.94
N ILE A 219 -8.44 31.54 -46.14
CA ILE A 219 -8.63 30.13 -46.33
C ILE A 219 -9.76 29.63 -45.47
N ARG A 220 -10.70 28.91 -46.04
CA ARG A 220 -11.81 28.27 -45.36
C ARG A 220 -11.59 26.76 -45.28
N VAL A 221 -11.75 26.23 -44.07
CA VAL A 221 -11.65 24.77 -43.84
C VAL A 221 -12.95 24.31 -43.22
N THR A 222 -13.64 23.45 -43.90
CA THR A 222 -14.81 22.71 -43.42
C THR A 222 -14.44 21.27 -43.18
N GLN A 223 -14.78 20.73 -42.06
CA GLN A 223 -14.60 19.30 -41.77
C GLN A 223 -15.98 18.67 -41.59
N ASP A 224 -16.18 17.62 -42.39
CA ASP A 224 -17.42 16.83 -42.37
C ASP A 224 -17.56 16.13 -41.00
N ARG A 225 -18.77 15.90 -40.60
CA ARG A 225 -19.06 14.96 -39.49
C ARG A 225 -18.95 13.53 -40.00
N ALA A 226 -18.32 12.69 -39.20
CA ALA A 226 -18.29 11.25 -39.50
C ALA A 226 -19.37 10.50 -38.74
N VAL A 227 -19.91 9.52 -39.35
CA VAL A 227 -20.71 8.51 -38.67
C VAL A 227 -19.75 7.48 -38.08
N TYR A 228 -19.56 7.49 -36.79
CA TYR A 228 -18.86 6.41 -36.10
C TYR A 228 -19.69 5.96 -34.89
N VAL A 229 -19.53 4.69 -34.57
CA VAL A 229 -19.96 4.11 -33.31
C VAL A 229 -18.84 3.21 -32.79
N ASN A 230 -18.43 3.46 -31.56
CA ASN A 230 -17.44 2.66 -30.88
C ASN A 230 -18.03 2.08 -29.61
N VAL A 231 -17.71 0.82 -29.33
CA VAL A 231 -18.13 0.11 -28.13
C VAL A 231 -16.91 -0.18 -27.27
N SER A 232 -17.04 -0.03 -25.95
CA SER A 232 -15.96 -0.26 -25.00
C SER A 232 -15.52 -1.72 -24.90
N LEU A 233 -16.42 -2.66 -25.25
CA LEU A 233 -16.19 -4.10 -25.20
C LEU A 233 -16.76 -4.76 -26.45
N LYS A 234 -16.07 -5.74 -27.01
CA LYS A 234 -16.56 -6.57 -28.12
C LYS A 234 -17.16 -7.90 -27.65
N THR A 235 -16.78 -8.34 -26.46
CA THR A 235 -17.29 -9.55 -25.83
C THR A 235 -17.65 -9.24 -24.39
N ILE A 236 -18.78 -9.77 -23.90
CA ILE A 236 -19.27 -9.60 -22.55
C ILE A 236 -19.60 -10.99 -22.00
N PRO A 237 -18.74 -11.57 -21.19
CA PRO A 237 -19.08 -12.78 -20.44
C PRO A 237 -19.95 -12.42 -19.26
N LEU A 238 -21.02 -13.19 -19.04
CA LEU A 238 -21.94 -13.05 -17.91
C LEU A 238 -21.90 -14.28 -17.02
N SER A 239 -22.07 -14.01 -15.73
CA SER A 239 -22.22 -15.03 -14.69
C SER A 239 -23.37 -15.97 -15.00
N PRO A 240 -23.24 -17.29 -14.69
CA PRO A 240 -24.37 -18.21 -14.76
C PRO A 240 -25.50 -17.82 -13.77
N THR A 241 -25.15 -17.16 -12.67
CA THR A 241 -26.07 -16.68 -11.61
C THR A 241 -25.87 -15.21 -11.35
N PRO A 242 -26.28 -14.30 -12.28
CA PRO A 242 -26.01 -12.87 -12.14
C PRO A 242 -26.80 -12.27 -10.97
N THR A 243 -26.16 -11.36 -10.26
CA THR A 243 -26.73 -10.55 -9.20
C THR A 243 -26.85 -9.08 -9.64
N GLU A 244 -27.45 -8.22 -8.83
CA GLU A 244 -27.49 -6.78 -9.12
C GLU A 244 -26.10 -6.16 -9.31
N SER A 245 -25.06 -6.69 -8.65
CA SER A 245 -23.67 -6.25 -8.81
C SER A 245 -22.99 -6.79 -10.08
N ASP A 246 -23.60 -7.74 -10.79
CA ASP A 246 -23.07 -8.32 -12.03
C ASP A 246 -23.51 -7.59 -13.30
N LYS A 247 -24.23 -6.47 -13.17
CA LYS A 247 -24.57 -5.61 -14.28
C LYS A 247 -23.30 -5.16 -15.01
N LYS A 248 -23.29 -5.29 -16.33
CA LYS A 248 -22.17 -4.86 -17.18
C LYS A 248 -22.55 -3.58 -17.90
N GLU A 249 -21.65 -2.62 -17.86
CA GLU A 249 -21.79 -1.38 -18.60
C GLU A 249 -21.04 -1.49 -19.91
N LEU A 250 -21.76 -1.34 -21.02
CA LEU A 250 -21.19 -1.23 -22.35
C LEU A 250 -21.17 0.25 -22.74
N GLY A 251 -20.00 0.86 -22.63
CA GLY A 251 -19.82 2.26 -23.06
C GLY A 251 -19.96 2.36 -24.58
N ILE A 252 -20.75 3.33 -25.04
CA ILE A 252 -20.99 3.60 -26.46
C ILE A 252 -20.66 5.06 -26.72
N ARG A 253 -19.79 5.28 -27.71
CA ARG A 253 -19.46 6.62 -28.23
C ARG A 253 -19.87 6.71 -29.67
N SER A 254 -20.71 7.67 -29.99
CA SER A 254 -21.16 7.96 -31.36
C SER A 254 -21.37 9.45 -31.52
N ASN A 255 -21.14 9.98 -32.72
CA ASN A 255 -21.44 11.36 -33.09
C ASN A 255 -22.83 11.51 -33.73
N TYR A 256 -23.62 10.44 -33.74
CA TYR A 256 -25.02 10.42 -34.13
C TYR A 256 -25.86 9.72 -33.06
N ASP A 257 -27.16 9.89 -33.11
CA ASP A 257 -28.07 9.04 -32.37
C ASP A 257 -27.84 7.59 -32.76
N TRP A 258 -27.74 6.75 -31.76
CA TRP A 258 -27.51 5.34 -31.93
C TRP A 258 -28.67 4.51 -31.38
N GLU A 259 -28.87 3.35 -32.01
CA GLU A 259 -29.85 2.36 -31.59
C GLU A 259 -29.16 1.02 -31.41
N TYR A 260 -29.82 0.11 -30.73
CA TYR A 260 -29.35 -1.26 -30.60
C TYR A 260 -30.44 -2.27 -30.85
N THR A 261 -30.02 -3.47 -31.27
CA THR A 261 -30.91 -4.63 -31.45
C THR A 261 -30.25 -5.83 -30.76
N LEU A 262 -31.08 -6.68 -30.19
CA LEU A 262 -30.66 -7.98 -29.67
C LEU A 262 -30.93 -9.05 -30.71
N SER A 263 -30.07 -10.08 -30.77
CA SER A 263 -30.27 -11.24 -31.67
C SER A 263 -31.55 -12.00 -31.31
N GLU A 264 -32.03 -12.81 -32.24
CA GLU A 264 -33.12 -13.74 -31.99
C GLU A 264 -32.73 -14.72 -30.85
N ASN A 265 -33.72 -15.15 -30.08
CA ASN A 265 -33.56 -16.07 -28.92
C ASN A 265 -32.73 -15.50 -27.76
N SER A 266 -32.74 -14.20 -27.57
CA SER A 266 -32.07 -13.50 -26.47
C SER A 266 -32.99 -13.05 -25.33
N ASP A 267 -34.14 -13.70 -25.14
CA ASP A 267 -35.16 -13.35 -24.11
C ASP A 267 -34.60 -13.32 -22.67
N TRP A 268 -33.49 -13.99 -22.46
CA TRP A 268 -32.74 -14.05 -21.21
C TRP A 268 -31.84 -12.84 -20.96
N LEU A 269 -31.60 -12.03 -21.98
CA LEU A 269 -30.71 -10.86 -21.95
C LEU A 269 -31.55 -9.60 -21.97
N SER A 270 -31.23 -8.67 -21.10
CA SER A 270 -31.84 -7.36 -21.09
C SER A 270 -30.74 -6.31 -21.24
N ALA A 271 -30.97 -5.34 -22.11
CA ALA A 271 -30.13 -4.18 -22.26
C ALA A 271 -30.96 -2.92 -22.07
N THR A 272 -30.47 -1.97 -21.27
CA THR A 272 -31.18 -0.72 -20.99
C THR A 272 -30.28 0.46 -21.39
N LYS A 273 -30.81 1.35 -22.23
CA LYS A 273 -30.08 2.54 -22.68
C LYS A 273 -29.85 3.52 -21.53
N THR A 274 -28.64 4.02 -21.39
CA THR A 274 -28.21 5.03 -20.42
C THR A 274 -27.55 6.21 -21.13
N GLU A 275 -27.18 7.25 -20.40
CA GLU A 275 -26.46 8.41 -20.98
C GLU A 275 -25.07 8.03 -21.54
N GLN A 276 -24.45 6.94 -21.07
CA GLN A 276 -23.10 6.54 -21.44
C GLN A 276 -23.05 5.29 -22.32
N GLY A 277 -24.19 4.64 -22.59
CA GLY A 277 -24.24 3.41 -23.36
C GLY A 277 -25.38 2.48 -22.95
N LEU A 278 -25.10 1.21 -22.69
CA LEU A 278 -26.08 0.20 -22.28
C LEU A 278 -25.68 -0.43 -20.94
N THR A 279 -26.64 -0.53 -20.03
CA THR A 279 -26.54 -1.44 -18.87
C THR A 279 -27.11 -2.80 -19.29
N ILE A 280 -26.32 -3.85 -19.16
CA ILE A 280 -26.62 -5.21 -19.61
C ILE A 280 -26.84 -6.08 -18.38
N THR A 281 -27.96 -6.79 -18.35
CA THR A 281 -28.33 -7.75 -17.32
C THR A 281 -28.81 -9.06 -17.95
N ALA A 282 -28.73 -10.15 -17.21
CA ALA A 282 -29.22 -11.44 -17.68
C ALA A 282 -29.95 -12.20 -16.59
N GLU A 283 -30.84 -13.09 -16.99
CA GLU A 283 -31.46 -14.10 -16.11
C GLU A 283 -30.47 -15.24 -15.81
N THR A 284 -30.66 -15.93 -14.67
CA THR A 284 -29.88 -17.13 -14.32
C THR A 284 -29.93 -18.17 -15.44
N ASN A 285 -28.78 -18.70 -15.84
CA ASN A 285 -28.69 -19.80 -16.79
C ASN A 285 -28.56 -21.15 -16.06
N SER A 286 -29.68 -21.75 -15.76
CA SER A 286 -29.73 -23.07 -15.11
C SER A 286 -29.70 -24.27 -16.08
N SER A 287 -29.42 -24.04 -17.36
CA SER A 287 -29.51 -25.11 -18.38
C SER A 287 -28.31 -26.06 -18.40
N GLY A 288 -27.22 -25.76 -17.65
CA GLY A 288 -26.00 -26.54 -17.70
C GLY A 288 -25.16 -26.34 -18.98
N SER A 289 -25.63 -25.54 -19.95
CA SER A 289 -24.94 -25.25 -21.19
C SER A 289 -24.79 -23.74 -21.40
N SER A 290 -23.68 -23.32 -21.95
CA SER A 290 -23.48 -21.92 -22.30
C SER A 290 -24.48 -21.45 -23.35
N ARG A 291 -24.87 -20.17 -23.29
CA ARG A 291 -25.74 -19.51 -24.28
C ARG A 291 -25.10 -18.20 -24.73
N THR A 292 -25.37 -17.82 -25.96
CA THR A 292 -24.82 -16.60 -26.56
C THR A 292 -25.90 -15.77 -27.20
N ALA A 293 -25.71 -14.47 -27.19
CA ALA A 293 -26.52 -13.49 -27.91
C ALA A 293 -25.60 -12.39 -28.46
N THR A 294 -26.08 -11.65 -29.43
CA THR A 294 -25.36 -10.46 -29.90
C THR A 294 -26.17 -9.20 -29.68
N ILE A 295 -25.47 -8.13 -29.38
CA ILE A 295 -25.98 -6.77 -29.34
C ILE A 295 -25.38 -6.08 -30.55
N THR A 296 -26.19 -5.67 -31.51
CA THR A 296 -25.76 -4.86 -32.65
C THR A 296 -26.08 -3.42 -32.30
N VAL A 297 -25.06 -2.60 -32.22
CA VAL A 297 -25.18 -1.14 -32.02
C VAL A 297 -24.94 -0.47 -33.34
N SER A 298 -25.92 0.28 -33.82
CA SER A 298 -25.90 0.99 -35.11
C SER A 298 -26.06 2.50 -34.90
N ALA A 299 -25.30 3.28 -35.64
CA ALA A 299 -25.43 4.73 -35.70
C ALA A 299 -25.42 5.21 -37.13
N GLY A 300 -26.12 6.32 -37.39
CA GLY A 300 -26.18 6.88 -38.74
C GLY A 300 -27.30 7.88 -38.95
N ASP A 301 -27.34 8.50 -40.12
CA ASP A 301 -28.38 9.46 -40.55
C ASP A 301 -29.65 8.78 -41.08
N GLY A 302 -29.70 7.46 -41.02
CA GLY A 302 -30.82 6.66 -41.52
C GLY A 302 -30.93 6.57 -43.04
N LYS A 303 -29.97 7.11 -43.79
CA LYS A 303 -30.03 7.14 -45.29
C LYS A 303 -28.89 6.46 -46.01
N GLN A 304 -27.67 6.88 -45.82
CA GLN A 304 -26.50 6.32 -46.52
C GLN A 304 -25.26 6.15 -45.63
N ASN A 305 -25.17 6.82 -44.50
CA ASN A 305 -24.05 6.76 -43.59
C ASN A 305 -24.48 5.99 -42.35
N GLN A 306 -24.41 4.68 -42.37
CA GLN A 306 -24.62 3.82 -41.18
C GLN A 306 -23.35 3.07 -40.89
N THR A 307 -23.05 2.92 -39.65
CA THR A 307 -21.99 2.04 -39.14
C THR A 307 -22.53 1.19 -38.01
N GLU A 308 -22.01 -0.01 -37.88
CA GLU A 308 -22.46 -0.97 -36.87
C GLU A 308 -21.27 -1.54 -36.11
N GLN A 309 -21.50 -1.84 -34.84
CA GLN A 309 -20.62 -2.64 -34.02
C GLN A 309 -21.39 -3.80 -33.41
N VAL A 310 -20.84 -5.00 -33.51
CA VAL A 310 -21.45 -6.19 -32.92
C VAL A 310 -20.70 -6.57 -31.66
N VAL A 311 -21.44 -6.72 -30.56
CA VAL A 311 -20.92 -7.16 -29.25
C VAL A 311 -21.50 -8.55 -28.98
N THR A 312 -20.66 -9.53 -28.76
CA THR A 312 -21.05 -10.87 -28.37
C THR A 312 -21.23 -10.96 -26.88
N VAL A 313 -22.40 -11.37 -26.43
CA VAL A 313 -22.68 -11.65 -25.01
C VAL A 313 -22.75 -13.15 -24.84
N SER A 314 -21.91 -13.68 -23.95
CA SER A 314 -21.90 -15.11 -23.60
C SER A 314 -22.27 -15.28 -22.13
N GLN A 315 -23.09 -16.29 -21.83
CA GLN A 315 -23.40 -16.67 -20.46
C GLN A 315 -23.17 -18.16 -20.28
N THR A 316 -22.25 -18.49 -19.38
CA THR A 316 -21.99 -19.89 -19.01
C THR A 316 -23.20 -20.50 -18.34
N GLY A 317 -23.47 -21.77 -18.59
CA GLY A 317 -24.53 -22.52 -17.88
C GLY A 317 -24.10 -22.88 -16.48
N LEU A 318 -25.03 -22.89 -15.53
CA LEU A 318 -24.79 -23.41 -14.19
C LEU A 318 -24.84 -24.94 -14.24
N ASP A 319 -23.76 -25.56 -14.71
CA ASP A 319 -23.57 -27.00 -14.59
C ASP A 319 -23.17 -27.33 -13.17
N LEU A 320 -24.07 -27.91 -12.39
CA LEU A 320 -23.82 -28.26 -10.99
C LEU A 320 -22.73 -29.31 -10.81
N ASP A 321 -22.36 -30.03 -11.86
CA ASP A 321 -21.26 -31.00 -11.83
C ASP A 321 -19.90 -30.38 -12.16
N ALA A 322 -19.87 -29.14 -12.68
CA ALA A 322 -18.65 -28.45 -13.08
C ALA A 322 -18.18 -27.45 -12.04
N PHE A 323 -16.86 -27.39 -11.81
CA PHE A 323 -16.21 -26.25 -11.15
C PHE A 323 -16.14 -25.08 -12.14
N ILE A 324 -16.66 -23.91 -11.76
CA ILE A 324 -16.75 -22.75 -12.63
C ILE A 324 -16.00 -21.55 -12.01
N LEU A 325 -15.01 -21.02 -12.74
CA LEU A 325 -14.11 -19.97 -12.29
C LEU A 325 -14.06 -18.82 -13.30
N GLY A 326 -14.24 -17.59 -12.84
CA GLY A 326 -14.02 -16.37 -13.60
C GLY A 326 -12.57 -15.92 -13.50
N ILE A 327 -11.91 -15.72 -14.64
CA ILE A 327 -10.52 -15.26 -14.72
C ILE A 327 -10.40 -14.01 -15.58
N ASP A 328 -9.47 -13.15 -15.24
CA ASP A 328 -9.18 -11.93 -15.96
C ASP A 328 -7.77 -11.99 -16.55
N ILE A 329 -7.71 -12.09 -17.86
CA ILE A 329 -6.48 -12.22 -18.63
C ILE A 329 -6.03 -10.83 -19.08
N THR A 330 -4.81 -10.46 -18.72
CA THR A 330 -4.25 -9.15 -19.05
C THR A 330 -3.31 -9.22 -20.26
N SER A 331 -3.07 -8.08 -20.90
CA SER A 331 -2.10 -7.99 -22.02
C SER A 331 -0.67 -8.33 -21.63
N SER A 332 -0.33 -8.25 -20.33
CA SER A 332 1.00 -8.61 -19.81
C SER A 332 1.17 -10.12 -19.61
N SER A 333 0.08 -10.88 -19.47
CA SER A 333 0.10 -12.32 -19.31
C SER A 333 -1.15 -12.92 -19.91
N LEU A 334 -1.00 -13.45 -21.13
CA LEU A 334 -2.07 -14.16 -21.85
C LEU A 334 -2.22 -15.62 -21.42
N LYS A 335 -1.27 -16.14 -20.63
CA LYS A 335 -1.29 -17.51 -20.13
C LYS A 335 -1.92 -17.59 -18.75
N THR A 336 -2.66 -18.65 -18.49
CA THR A 336 -3.20 -19.02 -17.18
C THR A 336 -2.89 -20.47 -16.83
N TYR A 337 -2.98 -20.78 -15.52
CA TYR A 337 -3.00 -22.15 -15.00
C TYR A 337 -4.18 -22.29 -14.04
N LEU A 338 -4.87 -23.43 -14.11
CA LEU A 338 -5.88 -23.75 -13.09
C LEU A 338 -5.23 -24.29 -11.81
N PRO A 339 -5.83 -24.04 -10.62
CA PRO A 339 -5.22 -24.35 -9.32
C PRO A 339 -5.37 -25.81 -8.89
N PHE A 340 -5.18 -26.77 -9.81
CA PHE A 340 -5.32 -28.20 -9.54
C PHE A 340 -3.95 -28.85 -9.36
N ASP A 341 -3.48 -28.98 -8.13
CA ASP A 341 -2.13 -29.46 -7.77
C ASP A 341 -1.96 -30.98 -7.91
N LYS A 342 -3.01 -31.70 -8.19
CA LYS A 342 -3.02 -33.14 -8.46
C LYS A 342 -3.44 -33.42 -9.90
N ALA A 343 -3.08 -34.59 -10.38
CA ALA A 343 -3.61 -35.12 -11.63
C ALA A 343 -5.15 -35.13 -11.56
N ILE A 344 -5.79 -34.68 -12.61
CA ILE A 344 -7.25 -34.63 -12.77
C ILE A 344 -7.72 -35.63 -13.81
N ASP A 345 -9.02 -35.77 -14.00
CA ASP A 345 -9.66 -36.48 -15.10
C ASP A 345 -10.89 -35.66 -15.48
N ALA A 346 -10.70 -34.72 -16.40
CA ALA A 346 -11.71 -33.69 -16.64
C ALA A 346 -11.71 -33.20 -18.10
N THR A 347 -12.85 -32.61 -18.49
CA THR A 347 -13.01 -31.73 -19.65
C THR A 347 -12.97 -30.28 -19.19
N ILE A 348 -12.21 -29.44 -19.87
CA ILE A 348 -12.06 -28.00 -19.57
C ILE A 348 -12.59 -27.20 -20.76
N ASP A 349 -13.60 -26.37 -20.52
CA ASP A 349 -14.01 -25.29 -21.40
C ASP A 349 -13.34 -24.00 -20.91
N TRP A 350 -12.44 -23.42 -21.70
CA TRP A 350 -11.64 -22.25 -21.36
C TRP A 350 -12.39 -20.90 -21.50
N GLY A 351 -13.64 -20.93 -22.04
CA GLY A 351 -14.48 -19.75 -22.16
C GLY A 351 -14.16 -18.83 -23.36
N ASP A 352 -13.19 -19.20 -24.18
CA ASP A 352 -12.85 -18.53 -25.45
C ASP A 352 -13.30 -19.33 -26.69
N GLY A 353 -14.04 -20.41 -26.47
CA GLY A 353 -14.47 -21.38 -27.48
C GLY A 353 -13.54 -22.60 -27.58
N SER A 354 -12.43 -22.62 -26.83
CA SER A 354 -11.54 -23.78 -26.76
C SER A 354 -12.04 -24.78 -25.72
N ILE A 355 -12.13 -26.05 -26.10
CA ILE A 355 -12.50 -27.15 -25.18
C ILE A 355 -11.39 -28.19 -25.21
N GLU A 356 -10.86 -28.58 -24.06
CA GLU A 356 -9.89 -29.67 -23.92
C GLU A 356 -10.55 -30.86 -23.21
N GLU A 357 -10.61 -31.99 -23.89
CA GLU A 357 -11.17 -33.24 -23.33
C GLU A 357 -10.05 -34.14 -22.78
N ASN A 358 -10.41 -34.98 -21.80
CA ASN A 358 -9.51 -35.97 -21.19
C ASN A 358 -8.21 -35.36 -20.63
N VAL A 359 -8.30 -34.21 -20.00
CA VAL A 359 -7.16 -33.55 -19.33
C VAL A 359 -6.80 -34.31 -18.07
N THR A 360 -5.53 -34.77 -17.97
CA THR A 360 -5.08 -35.58 -16.84
C THR A 360 -3.91 -34.95 -16.06
N SER A 361 -3.40 -33.82 -16.52
CA SER A 361 -2.24 -33.15 -15.88
C SER A 361 -2.65 -32.37 -14.62
N ALA A 362 -1.70 -32.25 -13.69
CA ALA A 362 -1.76 -31.22 -12.68
C ALA A 362 -1.51 -29.83 -13.30
N TYR A 363 -2.10 -28.79 -12.72
CA TYR A 363 -1.97 -27.41 -13.19
C TYR A 363 -2.24 -27.25 -14.70
N PRO A 364 -3.40 -27.66 -15.22
CA PRO A 364 -3.75 -27.43 -16.62
C PRO A 364 -3.57 -25.96 -16.98
N SER A 365 -3.07 -25.70 -18.18
CA SER A 365 -2.76 -24.32 -18.59
C SER A 365 -3.27 -24.02 -19.98
N HIS A 366 -3.67 -22.78 -20.22
CA HIS A 366 -4.13 -22.26 -21.50
C HIS A 366 -3.48 -20.93 -21.83
N THR A 367 -3.37 -20.62 -23.14
CA THR A 367 -2.89 -19.32 -23.62
C THR A 367 -3.95 -18.70 -24.51
N TYR A 368 -4.52 -17.60 -24.02
CA TYR A 368 -5.54 -16.83 -24.76
C TYR A 368 -4.91 -16.00 -25.87
N THR A 369 -5.69 -15.72 -26.93
CA THR A 369 -5.26 -14.81 -28.00
C THR A 369 -5.39 -13.35 -27.63
N ASP A 370 -6.41 -13.03 -26.84
CA ASP A 370 -6.74 -11.67 -26.46
C ASP A 370 -6.86 -11.51 -24.93
N PRO A 371 -6.51 -10.36 -24.37
CA PRO A 371 -6.84 -10.06 -22.99
C PRO A 371 -8.35 -9.92 -22.83
N GLY A 372 -8.88 -10.32 -21.67
CA GLY A 372 -10.31 -10.26 -21.41
C GLY A 372 -10.71 -11.06 -20.16
N TYR A 373 -11.98 -10.98 -19.84
CA TYR A 373 -12.56 -11.77 -18.77
C TYR A 373 -13.17 -13.05 -19.35
N TYR A 374 -12.75 -14.19 -18.83
CA TYR A 374 -13.18 -15.51 -19.30
C TYR A 374 -13.80 -16.32 -18.16
N ILE A 375 -14.81 -17.11 -18.46
CA ILE A 375 -15.43 -18.04 -17.50
C ILE A 375 -15.04 -19.46 -17.90
N VAL A 376 -14.18 -20.05 -17.08
CA VAL A 376 -13.66 -21.40 -17.28
C VAL A 376 -14.55 -22.40 -16.56
N SER A 377 -14.93 -23.47 -17.23
CA SER A 377 -15.73 -24.57 -16.70
C SER A 377 -14.94 -25.89 -16.73
N VAL A 378 -14.87 -26.58 -15.60
CA VAL A 378 -14.13 -27.84 -15.46
C VAL A 378 -15.08 -28.93 -14.96
N LYS A 379 -15.35 -29.91 -15.81
CA LYS A 379 -16.23 -31.03 -15.54
C LYS A 379 -15.48 -32.35 -15.48
N GLY A 380 -15.57 -33.04 -14.36
CA GLY A 380 -14.88 -34.33 -14.15
C GLY A 380 -14.31 -34.44 -12.74
N SER A 381 -13.26 -35.24 -12.57
CA SER A 381 -12.67 -35.50 -11.25
C SER A 381 -11.53 -34.54 -10.94
N VAL A 382 -11.73 -33.74 -9.90
CA VAL A 382 -10.73 -32.84 -9.31
C VAL A 382 -10.74 -33.05 -7.79
N THR A 383 -9.61 -33.49 -7.22
CA THR A 383 -9.55 -33.88 -5.82
C THR A 383 -8.92 -32.83 -4.91
N SER A 384 -8.19 -31.87 -5.46
CA SER A 384 -7.46 -30.87 -4.68
C SER A 384 -7.26 -29.56 -5.47
N LEU A 385 -7.39 -28.45 -4.75
CA LEU A 385 -7.05 -27.12 -5.26
C LEU A 385 -5.88 -26.55 -4.46
N ASN A 386 -4.94 -25.91 -5.17
CA ASN A 386 -3.80 -25.19 -4.59
C ASN A 386 -3.29 -24.13 -5.57
N SER A 387 -3.59 -22.86 -5.31
CA SER A 387 -3.12 -21.74 -6.15
C SER A 387 -1.71 -21.27 -5.77
N TYR A 388 -1.24 -21.62 -4.57
CA TYR A 388 0.06 -21.16 -4.08
C TYR A 388 1.26 -21.75 -4.82
N ASP A 389 1.15 -23.01 -5.25
CA ASP A 389 2.20 -23.75 -5.95
C ASP A 389 2.01 -23.75 -7.48
N ILE A 390 1.18 -22.87 -8.05
CA ILE A 390 1.04 -22.67 -9.51
C ILE A 390 2.43 -22.42 -10.12
N PRO A 391 2.77 -23.07 -11.27
CA PRO A 391 4.12 -23.02 -11.84
C PRO A 391 4.65 -21.62 -12.20
N ASP A 392 3.78 -20.64 -12.33
CA ASP A 392 4.16 -19.26 -12.62
C ASP A 392 3.63 -18.33 -11.52
N TYR A 393 4.55 -17.71 -10.78
CA TYR A 393 4.22 -16.90 -9.62
C TYR A 393 3.39 -15.67 -10.02
N GLY A 394 2.30 -15.43 -9.29
CA GLY A 394 1.41 -14.28 -9.50
C GLY A 394 0.19 -14.54 -10.39
N LEU A 395 0.08 -15.69 -11.06
CA LEU A 395 -1.10 -15.98 -11.88
C LEU A 395 -2.38 -16.24 -11.06
N GLY A 396 -2.28 -16.49 -9.76
CA GLY A 396 -3.44 -16.48 -8.85
C GLY A 396 -4.16 -15.12 -8.79
N GLU A 397 -3.48 -14.03 -9.15
CA GLU A 397 -4.08 -12.69 -9.27
C GLU A 397 -5.02 -12.54 -10.48
N GLN A 398 -5.09 -13.52 -11.37
CA GLN A 398 -6.07 -13.55 -12.47
C GLN A 398 -7.45 -14.02 -12.02
N PHE A 399 -7.55 -14.75 -10.90
CA PHE A 399 -8.82 -15.30 -10.40
C PHE A 399 -9.68 -14.19 -9.80
N ARG A 400 -10.93 -14.08 -10.28
CA ARG A 400 -11.86 -13.02 -9.87
C ARG A 400 -13.03 -13.55 -9.07
N GLU A 401 -13.66 -14.63 -9.52
CA GLU A 401 -14.90 -15.13 -8.96
C GLU A 401 -14.97 -16.66 -9.12
N VAL A 402 -15.42 -17.35 -8.09
CA VAL A 402 -15.88 -18.74 -8.22
C VAL A 402 -17.39 -18.71 -8.35
N TYR A 403 -17.93 -19.29 -9.40
CA TYR A 403 -19.38 -19.32 -9.64
C TYR A 403 -20.04 -20.62 -9.17
N ASN A 404 -19.29 -21.71 -9.19
CA ASN A 404 -19.77 -23.01 -8.73
C ASN A 404 -18.59 -23.89 -8.30
N TRP A 405 -18.76 -24.66 -7.22
CA TRP A 405 -17.75 -25.60 -6.73
C TRP A 405 -17.75 -26.92 -7.50
N GLY A 406 -18.90 -27.34 -8.08
CA GLY A 406 -19.05 -28.58 -8.83
C GLY A 406 -19.03 -29.86 -8.01
N ARG A 407 -19.56 -30.94 -8.52
CA ARG A 407 -19.47 -32.31 -7.93
C ARG A 407 -18.19 -33.02 -8.38
N THR A 408 -17.05 -32.39 -8.23
CA THR A 408 -15.78 -32.85 -8.78
C THR A 408 -15.06 -33.89 -7.91
N GLY A 409 -15.49 -34.06 -6.66
CA GLY A 409 -14.90 -35.03 -5.74
C GLY A 409 -13.76 -34.47 -4.89
N LEU A 410 -13.79 -33.19 -4.55
CA LEU A 410 -12.81 -32.50 -3.71
C LEU A 410 -12.61 -33.21 -2.37
N THR A 411 -11.34 -33.35 -1.97
CA THR A 411 -10.92 -33.88 -0.66
C THR A 411 -10.01 -32.90 0.08
N SER A 412 -9.45 -31.91 -0.63
CA SER A 412 -8.56 -30.89 -0.06
C SER A 412 -8.81 -29.53 -0.72
N MET A 413 -8.96 -28.51 0.15
CA MET A 413 -8.96 -27.09 -0.20
C MET A 413 -7.72 -26.38 0.38
N ALA A 414 -6.69 -27.15 0.76
CA ALA A 414 -5.47 -26.56 1.31
C ALA A 414 -4.80 -25.62 0.31
N ARG A 415 -4.72 -24.32 0.66
CA ARG A 415 -4.15 -23.25 -0.21
C ARG A 415 -4.91 -23.03 -1.52
N ALA A 416 -6.21 -23.40 -1.58
CA ALA A 416 -6.98 -23.39 -2.82
C ALA A 416 -6.94 -22.04 -3.58
N PHE A 417 -7.04 -20.93 -2.83
CA PHE A 417 -6.97 -19.57 -3.37
C PHE A 417 -6.00 -18.70 -2.54
N GLN A 418 -4.96 -19.30 -1.98
CA GLN A 418 -3.95 -18.56 -1.24
C GLN A 418 -3.27 -17.53 -2.16
N ASN A 419 -3.19 -16.26 -1.72
CA ASN A 419 -2.66 -15.10 -2.45
C ASN A 419 -3.46 -14.72 -3.72
N CYS A 420 -4.71 -15.18 -3.87
CA CYS A 420 -5.61 -14.70 -4.93
C CYS A 420 -6.19 -13.34 -4.52
N ARG A 421 -5.35 -12.30 -4.57
CA ARG A 421 -5.64 -10.97 -4.03
C ARG A 421 -6.79 -10.25 -4.71
N GLU A 422 -7.14 -10.69 -5.91
CA GLU A 422 -8.20 -10.14 -6.75
C GLU A 422 -9.47 -10.99 -6.77
N LEU A 423 -9.54 -12.07 -5.97
CA LEU A 423 -10.74 -12.90 -5.83
C LEU A 423 -11.79 -12.14 -5.01
N LYS A 424 -12.91 -11.77 -5.66
CA LYS A 424 -13.98 -10.95 -5.09
C LYS A 424 -15.10 -11.75 -4.46
N ARG A 425 -15.50 -12.83 -5.10
CA ARG A 425 -16.69 -13.60 -4.71
C ARG A 425 -16.47 -15.10 -4.81
N ILE A 426 -17.11 -15.80 -3.87
CA ILE A 426 -17.20 -17.26 -3.83
C ILE A 426 -18.66 -17.63 -3.56
N PRO A 427 -19.20 -18.74 -4.11
CA PRO A 427 -20.58 -19.13 -3.90
C PRO A 427 -20.74 -19.98 -2.63
N SER A 428 -21.96 -20.13 -2.15
CA SER A 428 -22.37 -21.19 -1.23
C SER A 428 -22.06 -22.57 -1.81
N ASP A 429 -21.87 -23.60 -0.98
CA ASP A 429 -21.75 -24.98 -1.44
C ASP A 429 -23.15 -25.61 -1.67
N ASN A 430 -23.75 -25.29 -2.80
CA ASN A 430 -25.04 -25.84 -3.22
C ASN A 430 -24.93 -27.21 -3.90
N THR A 431 -23.73 -27.78 -3.98
CA THR A 431 -23.43 -28.99 -4.76
C THR A 431 -22.88 -30.14 -3.91
N GLU A 432 -22.77 -29.93 -2.59
CA GLU A 432 -22.12 -30.87 -1.66
C GLU A 432 -20.62 -31.12 -2.04
N ALA A 433 -20.01 -30.15 -2.71
CA ALA A 433 -18.62 -30.24 -3.17
C ALA A 433 -17.64 -30.51 -2.02
N PHE A 434 -17.95 -29.98 -0.84
CA PHE A 434 -17.07 -30.06 0.32
C PHE A 434 -17.35 -31.26 1.25
N ALA A 435 -18.27 -32.15 0.88
CA ALA A 435 -18.68 -33.27 1.74
C ALA A 435 -17.54 -34.23 2.12
N LYS A 436 -16.46 -34.27 1.33
CA LYS A 436 -15.26 -35.11 1.58
C LYS A 436 -14.00 -34.29 1.88
N VAL A 437 -14.12 -32.97 1.96
CA VAL A 437 -12.96 -32.10 2.21
C VAL A 437 -12.57 -32.20 3.67
N THR A 438 -11.31 -32.56 3.91
CA THR A 438 -10.76 -32.70 5.27
C THR A 438 -10.01 -31.45 5.73
N THR A 439 -9.60 -30.58 4.82
CA THR A 439 -8.77 -29.39 5.15
C THR A 439 -9.11 -28.18 4.31
N PHE A 440 -9.27 -27.03 5.00
CA PHE A 440 -9.37 -25.68 4.42
C PHE A 440 -8.18 -24.81 4.84
N HIS A 441 -7.06 -25.45 5.19
CA HIS A 441 -5.84 -24.76 5.65
C HIS A 441 -5.34 -23.79 4.58
N TYR A 442 -5.24 -22.47 4.90
CA TYR A 442 -4.90 -21.37 3.97
C TYR A 442 -5.85 -21.22 2.76
N ALA A 443 -7.07 -21.77 2.78
CA ALA A 443 -7.90 -21.86 1.58
C ALA A 443 -8.13 -20.53 0.87
N PHE A 444 -8.34 -19.45 1.59
CA PHE A 444 -8.61 -18.10 1.08
C PHE A 444 -7.66 -17.05 1.70
N THR A 445 -6.51 -17.47 2.22
CA THR A 445 -5.52 -16.54 2.79
C THR A 445 -5.10 -15.51 1.75
N ASP A 446 -5.05 -14.23 2.18
CA ASP A 446 -4.68 -13.08 1.33
C ASP A 446 -5.64 -12.85 0.12
N CYS A 447 -6.90 -13.30 0.19
CA CYS A 447 -7.96 -12.87 -0.72
C CYS A 447 -8.46 -11.48 -0.28
N ARG A 448 -7.67 -10.45 -0.58
CA ARG A 448 -7.78 -9.10 0.04
C ARG A 448 -9.05 -8.34 -0.35
N VAL A 449 -9.63 -8.68 -1.50
CA VAL A 449 -10.83 -8.04 -2.03
C VAL A 449 -12.06 -8.95 -1.95
N LEU A 450 -11.99 -10.09 -1.25
CA LEU A 450 -13.14 -10.96 -1.00
C LEU A 450 -14.19 -10.17 -0.24
N GLU A 451 -15.35 -9.94 -0.87
CA GLU A 451 -16.38 -9.01 -0.39
C GLU A 451 -17.19 -9.59 0.77
N ALA A 452 -17.48 -10.88 0.74
CA ALA A 452 -18.25 -11.57 1.77
C ALA A 452 -17.93 -13.06 1.84
N VAL A 453 -18.24 -13.66 2.99
CA VAL A 453 -18.32 -15.11 3.18
C VAL A 453 -19.79 -15.48 3.05
N PRO A 454 -20.21 -16.27 2.03
CA PRO A 454 -21.62 -16.55 1.81
C PRO A 454 -22.22 -17.52 2.85
N ASP A 455 -23.51 -17.38 3.10
CA ASP A 455 -24.28 -18.35 3.87
C ASP A 455 -24.16 -19.75 3.24
N GLY A 456 -24.10 -20.78 4.06
CA GLY A 456 -24.01 -22.16 3.61
C GLY A 456 -22.72 -22.58 2.92
N LEU A 457 -21.66 -21.75 2.96
CA LEU A 457 -20.37 -22.07 2.32
C LEU A 457 -19.80 -23.42 2.79
N PHE A 458 -19.91 -23.74 4.09
CA PHE A 458 -19.36 -24.96 4.67
C PHE A 458 -20.42 -25.92 5.21
N ASP A 459 -21.69 -25.78 4.80
CA ASP A 459 -22.77 -26.62 5.30
C ASP A 459 -22.52 -28.11 5.11
N HIS A 460 -21.86 -28.50 4.03
CA HIS A 460 -21.53 -29.88 3.70
C HIS A 460 -20.10 -30.31 4.14
N ALA A 461 -19.28 -29.42 4.72
CA ALA A 461 -17.90 -29.71 5.09
C ALA A 461 -17.79 -30.53 6.40
N THR A 462 -18.55 -31.63 6.52
CA THR A 462 -18.70 -32.43 7.75
C THR A 462 -17.45 -33.24 8.11
N GLU A 463 -16.53 -33.45 7.15
CA GLU A 463 -15.27 -34.16 7.36
C GLU A 463 -14.09 -33.20 7.64
N ALA A 464 -14.31 -31.89 7.65
CA ALA A 464 -13.27 -30.90 7.85
C ALA A 464 -12.63 -31.00 9.24
N GLU A 465 -11.30 -31.09 9.29
CA GLU A 465 -10.47 -31.17 10.49
C GLU A 465 -9.82 -29.83 10.85
N THR A 466 -9.62 -28.95 9.86
CA THR A 466 -8.94 -27.67 10.08
C THR A 466 -9.41 -26.56 9.13
N PHE A 467 -9.58 -25.37 9.70
CA PHE A 467 -9.78 -24.10 9.01
C PHE A 467 -8.65 -23.10 9.35
N ALA A 468 -7.50 -23.58 9.82
CA ALA A 468 -6.41 -22.71 10.18
C ALA A 468 -5.99 -21.83 8.99
N TYR A 469 -5.88 -20.50 9.23
CA TYR A 469 -5.53 -19.47 8.24
C TYR A 469 -6.55 -19.32 7.09
N CYS A 470 -7.76 -19.89 7.18
CA CYS A 470 -8.68 -19.98 6.03
C CYS A 470 -9.00 -18.62 5.41
N PHE A 471 -9.38 -17.62 6.20
CA PHE A 471 -9.69 -16.25 5.76
C PHE A 471 -8.68 -15.21 6.26
N GLN A 472 -7.46 -15.63 6.56
CA GLN A 472 -6.43 -14.68 7.00
C GLN A 472 -6.21 -13.60 5.95
N ASN A 473 -6.16 -12.32 6.40
CA ASN A 473 -5.97 -11.13 5.54
C ASN A 473 -7.04 -10.93 4.45
N CYS A 474 -8.26 -11.47 4.64
CA CYS A 474 -9.42 -11.11 3.82
C CYS A 474 -9.96 -9.75 4.30
N ASN A 475 -9.30 -8.67 3.90
CA ASN A 475 -9.43 -7.35 4.52
C ASN A 475 -10.79 -6.67 4.28
N MET A 476 -11.56 -7.12 3.27
CA MET A 476 -12.88 -6.59 2.94
C MET A 476 -14.02 -7.34 3.64
N VAL A 477 -13.74 -8.51 4.25
CA VAL A 477 -14.75 -9.29 4.98
C VAL A 477 -15.09 -8.58 6.30
N THR A 478 -16.29 -8.03 6.40
CA THR A 478 -16.80 -7.26 7.56
C THR A 478 -17.68 -8.06 8.49
N GLU A 479 -18.26 -9.15 8.00
CA GLU A 479 -19.14 -10.04 8.75
C GLU A 479 -19.03 -11.49 8.25
N VAL A 480 -19.44 -12.43 9.05
CA VAL A 480 -19.49 -13.87 8.71
C VAL A 480 -20.82 -14.46 9.20
N PRO A 481 -21.38 -15.46 8.47
CA PRO A 481 -22.60 -16.15 8.90
C PRO A 481 -22.44 -16.76 10.30
N ALA A 482 -23.43 -16.62 11.15
CA ALA A 482 -23.39 -17.17 12.51
C ALA A 482 -23.25 -18.71 12.55
N ASP A 483 -23.74 -19.38 11.54
CA ASP A 483 -23.76 -20.84 11.37
C ASP A 483 -22.64 -21.35 10.44
N LEU A 484 -21.71 -20.51 10.00
CA LEU A 484 -20.66 -20.85 9.03
C LEU A 484 -19.95 -22.18 9.33
N LEU A 485 -19.65 -22.47 10.60
CA LEU A 485 -18.99 -23.71 11.02
C LEU A 485 -19.89 -24.70 11.75
N TYR A 486 -21.21 -24.48 11.70
CA TYR A 486 -22.20 -25.26 12.50
C TYR A 486 -22.11 -26.76 12.25
N ASN A 487 -21.93 -27.18 10.99
CA ASN A 487 -21.86 -28.60 10.60
C ASN A 487 -20.44 -29.19 10.65
N CYS A 488 -19.42 -28.36 10.88
CA CYS A 488 -18.02 -28.78 10.90
C CYS A 488 -17.56 -29.28 12.28
N THR A 489 -18.20 -30.37 12.76
CA THR A 489 -18.03 -30.84 14.15
C THR A 489 -16.71 -31.53 14.45
N LYS A 490 -15.88 -31.84 13.44
CA LYS A 490 -14.59 -32.55 13.57
C LYS A 490 -13.37 -31.61 13.65
N ILE A 491 -13.60 -30.31 13.50
CA ILE A 491 -12.49 -29.36 13.47
C ILE A 491 -11.74 -29.31 14.80
N THR A 492 -10.40 -29.35 14.69
CA THR A 492 -9.48 -29.29 15.81
C THR A 492 -8.72 -27.96 15.87
N SER A 493 -8.57 -27.26 14.73
CA SER A 493 -7.85 -25.98 14.67
C SER A 493 -8.58 -24.95 13.82
N VAL A 494 -8.72 -23.74 14.39
CA VAL A 494 -9.18 -22.51 13.75
C VAL A 494 -8.13 -21.39 13.89
N GLY A 495 -6.87 -21.77 14.11
CA GLY A 495 -5.79 -20.81 14.28
C GLY A 495 -5.70 -19.82 13.12
N SER A 496 -5.66 -18.51 13.42
CA SER A 496 -5.63 -17.43 12.41
C SER A 496 -6.82 -17.37 11.45
N LEU A 497 -7.95 -18.01 11.76
CA LEU A 497 -9.10 -18.12 10.84
C LEU A 497 -9.53 -16.78 10.24
N PHE A 498 -9.63 -15.74 11.07
CA PHE A 498 -10.08 -14.38 10.69
C PHE A 498 -9.03 -13.30 10.99
N SER A 499 -7.77 -13.69 11.15
CA SER A 499 -6.70 -12.73 11.40
C SER A 499 -6.58 -11.74 10.24
N GLY A 500 -6.57 -10.43 10.55
CA GLY A 500 -6.45 -9.38 9.54
C GLY A 500 -7.73 -9.09 8.74
N THR A 501 -8.90 -9.61 9.16
CA THR A 501 -10.19 -9.28 8.56
C THR A 501 -10.78 -7.98 9.15
N ALA A 502 -11.81 -7.43 8.49
CA ALA A 502 -12.54 -6.26 8.94
C ALA A 502 -13.78 -6.60 9.81
N ILE A 503 -13.90 -7.83 10.31
CA ILE A 503 -15.02 -8.29 11.15
C ILE A 503 -15.09 -7.43 12.41
N THR A 504 -16.29 -6.87 12.70
CA THR A 504 -16.54 -6.00 13.85
C THR A 504 -17.31 -6.66 14.98
N GLN A 505 -17.96 -7.77 14.70
CA GLN A 505 -18.73 -8.58 15.67
C GLN A 505 -18.69 -10.06 15.28
N ILE A 506 -18.93 -10.93 16.24
CA ILE A 506 -19.03 -12.38 16.09
C ILE A 506 -20.21 -12.88 16.92
N ASP A 507 -20.94 -13.87 16.42
CA ASP A 507 -22.09 -14.45 17.11
C ASP A 507 -21.68 -15.26 18.36
N GLU A 508 -22.53 -15.29 19.40
CA GLU A 508 -22.27 -16.00 20.66
C GLU A 508 -22.15 -17.51 20.46
N ASP A 509 -22.89 -18.06 19.51
CA ASP A 509 -22.94 -19.49 19.21
C ASP A 509 -22.01 -19.95 18.11
N PHE A 510 -21.16 -19.04 17.56
CA PHE A 510 -20.32 -19.30 16.39
C PHE A 510 -19.48 -20.58 16.49
N PHE A 511 -18.85 -20.86 17.66
CA PHE A 511 -18.08 -22.08 17.90
C PHE A 511 -18.82 -23.13 18.73
N SER A 512 -20.14 -22.97 18.97
CA SER A 512 -20.90 -23.77 19.92
C SER A 512 -20.94 -25.28 19.61
N ARG A 513 -20.79 -25.66 18.33
CA ARG A 513 -20.81 -27.05 17.85
C ARG A 513 -19.43 -27.67 17.66
N ASN A 514 -18.36 -26.85 17.69
CA ASN A 514 -17.00 -27.29 17.38
C ASN A 514 -16.26 -27.75 18.65
N THR A 515 -16.78 -28.80 19.30
CA THR A 515 -16.33 -29.27 20.62
C THR A 515 -14.97 -29.95 20.61
N GLU A 516 -14.41 -30.29 19.43
CA GLU A 516 -13.10 -30.89 19.25
C GLU A 516 -11.95 -29.87 19.12
N LEU A 517 -12.26 -28.58 19.12
CA LEU A 517 -11.25 -27.53 19.00
C LEU A 517 -10.17 -27.63 20.10
N THR A 518 -8.93 -27.63 19.69
CA THR A 518 -7.73 -27.60 20.53
C THR A 518 -6.88 -26.35 20.32
N ASP A 519 -6.89 -25.77 19.11
CA ASP A 519 -6.13 -24.58 18.75
C ASP A 519 -7.07 -23.46 18.29
N CYS A 520 -7.12 -22.40 19.10
CA CYS A 520 -7.86 -21.15 18.87
C CYS A 520 -6.88 -19.94 18.86
N SER A 521 -5.64 -20.14 18.45
CA SER A 521 -4.63 -19.08 18.43
C SER A 521 -4.87 -18.09 17.28
N ILE A 522 -4.54 -16.81 17.50
CA ILE A 522 -4.44 -15.74 16.47
C ILE A 522 -5.78 -15.43 15.73
N ILE A 523 -6.91 -16.01 16.11
CA ILE A 523 -8.16 -15.98 15.31
C ILE A 523 -8.53 -14.56 14.88
N PHE A 524 -8.51 -13.60 15.80
CA PHE A 524 -8.95 -12.22 15.57
C PHE A 524 -7.80 -11.19 15.61
N SER A 525 -6.56 -11.67 15.54
CA SER A 525 -5.38 -10.80 15.54
C SER A 525 -5.39 -9.86 14.33
N ASN A 526 -4.89 -8.62 14.52
CA ASN A 526 -4.86 -7.57 13.48
C ASN A 526 -6.26 -7.22 12.90
N GLY A 527 -7.34 -7.52 13.64
CA GLY A 527 -8.73 -7.35 13.23
C GLY A 527 -9.37 -6.03 13.65
N LYS A 528 -10.70 -5.98 13.60
CA LYS A 528 -11.52 -4.78 13.91
C LYS A 528 -12.56 -5.01 15.02
N LEU A 529 -12.53 -6.16 15.71
CA LEU A 529 -13.42 -6.43 16.83
C LEU A 529 -13.24 -5.42 17.96
N LYS A 530 -14.34 -5.00 18.60
CA LYS A 530 -14.32 -4.15 19.80
C LYS A 530 -14.44 -4.96 21.10
N THR A 531 -15.18 -6.03 21.03
CA THR A 531 -15.44 -6.99 22.11
C THR A 531 -15.91 -8.32 21.51
N VAL A 532 -16.08 -9.34 22.34
CA VAL A 532 -16.63 -10.63 21.97
C VAL A 532 -17.72 -11.07 22.97
N PRO A 533 -18.67 -11.92 22.58
CA PRO A 533 -19.65 -12.49 23.50
C PRO A 533 -18.99 -13.35 24.59
N GLU A 534 -19.59 -13.37 25.78
CA GLU A 534 -19.03 -14.09 26.95
C GLU A 534 -18.97 -15.61 26.73
N LYS A 535 -19.93 -16.19 25.99
CA LYS A 535 -20.02 -17.63 25.78
C LYS A 535 -19.37 -18.14 24.50
N LEU A 536 -18.67 -17.26 23.75
CA LEU A 536 -18.08 -17.62 22.45
C LEU A 536 -17.31 -18.95 22.47
N PHE A 537 -16.58 -19.25 23.56
CA PHE A 537 -15.81 -20.49 23.71
C PHE A 537 -16.38 -21.44 24.78
N ALA A 538 -17.63 -21.25 25.21
CA ALA A 538 -18.20 -22.01 26.34
C ALA A 538 -18.24 -23.54 26.14
N ASN A 539 -18.36 -24.01 24.89
CA ASN A 539 -18.46 -25.42 24.54
C ASN A 539 -17.10 -26.04 24.12
N ASN A 540 -16.04 -25.23 23.95
CA ASN A 540 -14.76 -25.69 23.41
C ASN A 540 -13.78 -26.08 24.54
N LYS A 541 -14.16 -27.09 25.32
CA LYS A 541 -13.48 -27.50 26.56
C LYS A 541 -12.09 -28.11 26.33
N LYS A 542 -11.75 -28.50 25.09
CA LYS A 542 -10.48 -29.11 24.70
C LYS A 542 -9.43 -28.11 24.25
N VAL A 543 -9.77 -26.82 24.15
CA VAL A 543 -8.84 -25.78 23.72
C VAL A 543 -7.64 -25.71 24.68
N THR A 544 -6.46 -25.86 24.11
CA THR A 544 -5.18 -25.79 24.83
C THR A 544 -4.51 -24.44 24.70
N THR A 545 -4.81 -23.66 23.65
CA THR A 545 -4.14 -22.37 23.41
C THR A 545 -5.06 -21.29 22.87
N PHE A 546 -4.91 -20.09 23.41
CA PHE A 546 -5.46 -18.82 22.92
C PHE A 546 -4.33 -17.82 22.62
N ASN A 547 -3.17 -18.31 22.22
CA ASN A 547 -2.03 -17.45 21.92
C ASN A 547 -2.39 -16.38 20.88
N SER A 548 -2.07 -15.12 21.19
CA SER A 548 -2.28 -13.98 20.28
C SER A 548 -3.72 -13.82 19.77
N LEU A 549 -4.73 -14.34 20.49
CA LEU A 549 -6.14 -14.38 20.03
C LEU A 549 -6.62 -13.03 19.50
N PHE A 550 -6.30 -11.94 20.21
CA PHE A 550 -6.68 -10.56 19.87
C PHE A 550 -5.46 -9.66 19.60
N ALA A 551 -4.27 -10.23 19.42
CA ALA A 551 -3.04 -9.44 19.28
C ALA A 551 -3.15 -8.41 18.14
N ASN A 552 -2.72 -7.17 18.42
CA ASN A 552 -2.77 -6.02 17.49
C ASN A 552 -4.19 -5.67 16.97
N THR A 553 -5.25 -6.10 17.66
CA THR A 553 -6.62 -5.66 17.39
C THR A 553 -6.85 -4.35 18.14
N GLU A 554 -6.38 -3.25 17.54
CA GLU A 554 -6.36 -1.91 18.19
C GLU A 554 -7.77 -1.43 18.57
N SER A 555 -8.82 -1.92 17.92
CA SER A 555 -10.22 -1.62 18.24
C SER A 555 -10.77 -2.38 19.46
N PHE A 556 -10.05 -3.39 20.00
CA PHE A 556 -10.53 -4.23 21.09
C PHE A 556 -10.41 -3.52 22.44
N GLU A 557 -11.55 -3.15 23.04
CA GLU A 557 -11.63 -2.29 24.21
C GLU A 557 -12.06 -3.01 25.48
N SER A 558 -12.76 -4.15 25.37
CA SER A 558 -13.30 -4.86 26.54
C SER A 558 -13.35 -6.37 26.34
N VAL A 559 -13.15 -7.12 27.43
CA VAL A 559 -13.26 -8.58 27.51
C VAL A 559 -14.26 -8.97 28.58
N PRO A 560 -15.23 -9.90 28.30
CA PRO A 560 -16.16 -10.39 29.30
C PRO A 560 -15.50 -11.34 30.29
N ALA A 561 -15.96 -11.32 31.56
CA ALA A 561 -15.33 -12.06 32.65
C ALA A 561 -15.34 -13.58 32.47
N GLY A 562 -16.41 -14.14 31.87
CA GLY A 562 -16.57 -15.58 31.67
C GLY A 562 -15.97 -16.15 30.39
N LEU A 563 -15.28 -15.35 29.56
CA LEU A 563 -14.84 -15.76 28.23
C LEU A 563 -14.04 -17.08 28.22
N PHE A 564 -13.16 -17.29 29.22
CA PHE A 564 -12.28 -18.46 29.30
C PHE A 564 -12.72 -19.43 30.43
N ALA A 565 -13.87 -19.20 31.06
CA ALA A 565 -14.29 -19.94 32.24
C ALA A 565 -14.51 -21.45 32.00
N ASN A 566 -14.80 -21.84 30.76
CA ASN A 566 -15.10 -23.22 30.36
C ASN A 566 -13.96 -23.92 29.61
N ASN A 567 -12.73 -23.36 29.61
CA ASN A 567 -11.59 -23.89 28.87
C ASN A 567 -10.46 -24.36 29.80
N PRO A 568 -10.65 -25.43 30.60
CA PRO A 568 -9.74 -25.85 31.66
C PRO A 568 -8.42 -26.45 31.13
N GLU A 569 -8.37 -26.80 29.84
CA GLU A 569 -7.20 -27.42 29.21
C GLU A 569 -6.17 -26.37 28.72
N VAL A 570 -6.50 -25.08 28.77
CA VAL A 570 -5.63 -24.01 28.28
C VAL A 570 -4.32 -23.99 29.06
N ASP A 571 -3.23 -24.07 28.34
CA ASP A 571 -1.87 -24.01 28.86
C ASP A 571 -1.14 -22.71 28.52
N SER A 572 -1.66 -21.90 27.59
CA SER A 572 -0.98 -20.66 27.13
C SER A 572 -1.94 -19.55 26.71
N PHE A 573 -1.67 -18.37 27.26
CA PHE A 573 -2.27 -17.08 26.87
C PHE A 573 -1.20 -16.09 26.36
N ARG A 574 -0.15 -16.61 25.72
CA ARG A 574 0.94 -15.79 25.21
C ARG A 574 0.40 -14.74 24.25
N MET A 575 0.76 -13.45 24.46
CA MET A 575 0.36 -12.30 23.61
C MET A 575 -1.16 -12.12 23.44
N LEU A 576 -1.99 -12.65 24.36
CA LEU A 576 -3.46 -12.73 24.22
C LEU A 576 -4.10 -11.41 23.79
N PHE A 577 -3.78 -10.29 24.48
CA PHE A 577 -4.31 -8.95 24.21
C PHE A 577 -3.21 -7.96 23.79
N SER A 578 -2.05 -8.45 23.40
CA SER A 578 -0.92 -7.58 23.05
C SER A 578 -1.30 -6.59 21.95
N GLY A 579 -1.06 -5.28 22.18
CA GLY A 579 -1.33 -4.24 21.18
C GLY A 579 -2.81 -3.89 20.98
N THR A 580 -3.68 -4.17 21.98
CA THR A 580 -5.10 -3.79 21.95
C THR A 580 -5.34 -2.50 22.74
N SER A 581 -6.51 -1.87 22.52
CA SER A 581 -6.99 -0.71 23.34
C SER A 581 -7.75 -1.15 24.60
N LEU A 582 -7.51 -2.36 25.10
CA LEU A 582 -8.15 -2.88 26.32
C LEU A 582 -7.85 -1.97 27.51
N LYS A 583 -8.88 -1.41 28.14
CA LYS A 583 -8.76 -0.41 29.23
C LYS A 583 -8.83 -1.01 30.64
N SER A 584 -9.46 -2.16 30.75
CA SER A 584 -9.62 -2.85 32.04
C SER A 584 -9.73 -4.35 31.84
N VAL A 585 -9.34 -5.09 32.88
CA VAL A 585 -9.42 -6.56 32.93
C VAL A 585 -10.37 -6.95 34.05
N PRO A 586 -11.38 -7.80 33.81
CA PRO A 586 -12.29 -8.24 34.88
C PRO A 586 -11.58 -9.15 35.89
N ALA A 587 -12.01 -9.09 37.15
CA ALA A 587 -11.57 -10.00 38.20
C ALA A 587 -11.85 -11.47 37.81
N GLY A 588 -10.94 -12.37 38.17
CA GLY A 588 -11.11 -13.80 37.93
C GLY A 588 -11.15 -14.27 36.48
N LEU A 589 -10.72 -13.45 35.53
CA LEU A 589 -10.73 -13.78 34.09
C LEU A 589 -10.13 -15.17 33.79
N PHE A 590 -9.07 -15.58 34.52
CA PHE A 590 -8.35 -16.83 34.34
C PHE A 590 -8.58 -17.86 35.48
N ALA A 591 -9.55 -17.61 36.35
CA ALA A 591 -9.71 -18.40 37.59
C ALA A 591 -9.89 -19.92 37.38
N ASN A 592 -10.40 -20.35 36.22
CA ASN A 592 -10.62 -21.76 35.88
C ASN A 592 -9.55 -22.37 34.99
N ASN A 593 -8.48 -21.63 34.66
CA ASN A 593 -7.44 -22.08 33.73
C ASN A 593 -6.20 -22.60 34.45
N HIS A 594 -6.38 -23.66 35.26
CA HIS A 594 -5.35 -24.22 36.17
C HIS A 594 -4.14 -24.85 35.47
N LYS A 595 -4.16 -25.05 34.16
CA LYS A 595 -3.07 -25.62 33.37
C LYS A 595 -2.13 -24.58 32.76
N VAL A 596 -2.49 -23.32 32.86
CA VAL A 596 -1.71 -22.23 32.24
C VAL A 596 -0.29 -22.17 32.77
N THR A 597 0.64 -22.20 31.84
CA THR A 597 2.08 -22.07 32.07
C THR A 597 2.66 -20.75 31.55
N ASN A 598 1.96 -20.06 30.63
CA ASN A 598 2.57 -18.98 29.86
C ASN A 598 1.63 -17.77 29.69
N PHE A 599 2.05 -16.63 30.33
CA PHE A 599 1.45 -15.30 30.14
C PHE A 599 2.41 -14.31 29.48
N GLN A 600 3.43 -14.79 28.75
CA GLN A 600 4.39 -13.91 28.08
C GLN A 600 3.66 -12.90 27.18
N SER A 601 3.94 -11.59 27.42
CA SER A 601 3.38 -10.47 26.66
C SER A 601 1.84 -10.42 26.60
N ALA A 602 1.12 -11.08 27.54
CA ALA A 602 -0.33 -11.27 27.45
C ALA A 602 -1.11 -9.95 27.38
N PHE A 603 -0.64 -8.90 28.03
CA PHE A 603 -1.22 -7.56 28.06
C PHE A 603 -0.28 -6.48 27.51
N SER A 604 0.81 -6.88 26.81
CA SER A 604 1.81 -5.92 26.33
C SER A 604 1.17 -4.88 25.40
N LYS A 605 1.54 -3.59 25.61
CA LYS A 605 1.06 -2.47 24.79
C LYS A 605 -0.47 -2.30 24.79
N THR A 606 -1.14 -2.61 25.90
CA THR A 606 -2.58 -2.31 26.10
C THR A 606 -2.77 -0.95 26.79
N ALA A 607 -4.01 -0.44 26.72
CA ALA A 607 -4.43 0.80 27.40
C ALA A 607 -4.94 0.57 28.82
N ILE A 608 -4.59 -0.56 29.47
CA ILE A 608 -5.04 -0.86 30.83
C ILE A 608 -4.51 0.16 31.84
N GLN A 609 -5.40 0.63 32.74
CA GLN A 609 -5.06 1.62 33.78
C GLN A 609 -4.81 0.98 35.13
N SER A 610 -5.43 -0.16 35.40
CA SER A 610 -5.24 -0.95 36.60
C SER A 610 -5.56 -2.43 36.34
N VAL A 611 -5.10 -3.32 37.22
CA VAL A 611 -5.36 -4.75 37.17
C VAL A 611 -5.90 -5.25 38.51
N PRO A 612 -6.86 -6.24 38.48
CA PRO A 612 -7.38 -6.79 39.74
C PRO A 612 -6.34 -7.68 40.42
N ALA A 613 -6.39 -7.75 41.76
CA ALA A 613 -5.45 -8.50 42.57
C ALA A 613 -5.49 -10.02 42.33
N ASP A 614 -6.65 -10.55 41.91
CA ASP A 614 -6.92 -11.93 41.65
C ASP A 614 -6.83 -12.31 40.13
N LEU A 615 -6.22 -11.42 39.32
CA LEU A 615 -6.13 -11.65 37.88
C LEU A 615 -5.57 -13.04 37.51
N PHE A 616 -4.54 -13.49 38.22
CA PHE A 616 -3.90 -14.78 37.99
C PHE A 616 -4.29 -15.86 39.01
N ALA A 617 -5.36 -15.65 39.76
CA ALA A 617 -5.81 -16.62 40.77
C ALA A 617 -6.11 -17.99 40.13
N GLY A 618 -5.62 -19.07 40.75
CA GLY A 618 -5.79 -20.43 40.21
C GLY A 618 -4.77 -20.87 39.15
N CYS A 619 -3.92 -19.98 38.64
CA CYS A 619 -2.90 -20.30 37.61
C CYS A 619 -1.58 -20.78 38.27
N ASP A 620 -1.62 -21.86 39.05
CA ASP A 620 -0.52 -22.34 39.90
C ASP A 620 0.66 -23.01 39.14
N LYS A 621 0.49 -23.20 37.82
CA LYS A 621 1.52 -23.81 36.95
C LYS A 621 2.28 -22.80 36.09
N VAL A 622 2.06 -21.52 36.29
CA VAL A 622 2.73 -20.49 35.48
C VAL A 622 4.24 -20.62 35.62
N THR A 623 4.91 -20.62 34.48
CA THR A 623 6.37 -20.62 34.38
C THR A 623 6.92 -19.25 33.99
N THR A 624 6.13 -18.40 33.33
CA THR A 624 6.59 -17.10 32.86
C THR A 624 5.48 -16.03 32.79
N PHE A 625 5.82 -14.84 33.28
CA PHE A 625 5.11 -13.56 33.08
C PHE A 625 5.98 -12.57 32.27
N MET A 626 7.02 -13.07 31.57
CA MET A 626 7.97 -12.21 30.84
C MET A 626 7.21 -11.20 29.96
N SER A 627 7.56 -9.91 30.06
CA SER A 627 6.96 -8.84 29.25
C SER A 627 5.42 -8.71 29.36
N CYS A 628 4.79 -9.32 30.37
CA CYS A 628 3.31 -9.43 30.45
C CYS A 628 2.62 -8.07 30.32
N PHE A 629 3.16 -7.02 30.94
CA PHE A 629 2.64 -5.65 30.90
C PHE A 629 3.57 -4.66 30.19
N THR A 630 4.56 -5.13 29.41
CA THR A 630 5.46 -4.24 28.67
C THR A 630 4.68 -3.24 27.80
N GLY A 631 4.98 -1.94 27.94
CA GLY A 631 4.38 -0.89 27.11
C GLY A 631 2.92 -0.56 27.48
N CYS A 632 2.41 -0.99 28.66
CA CYS A 632 1.13 -0.54 29.17
C CYS A 632 1.28 0.90 29.69
N SER A 633 1.32 1.86 28.77
CA SER A 633 1.66 3.26 29.09
C SER A 633 0.66 3.97 30.00
N GLU A 634 -0.59 3.49 30.07
CA GLU A 634 -1.63 4.04 30.94
C GLU A 634 -1.73 3.37 32.33
N LEU A 635 -0.98 2.28 32.56
CA LEU A 635 -1.02 1.54 33.83
C LEU A 635 -0.44 2.40 34.99
N GLN A 636 -1.32 2.76 35.96
CA GLN A 636 -0.97 3.67 37.04
C GLN A 636 -0.47 2.96 38.32
N SER A 637 -1.05 1.79 38.60
CA SER A 637 -0.71 1.00 39.81
C SER A 637 -0.98 -0.50 39.58
N VAL A 638 -0.33 -1.32 40.41
CA VAL A 638 -0.53 -2.77 40.47
C VAL A 638 -0.72 -3.21 41.90
N PRO A 639 -1.61 -4.19 42.20
CA PRO A 639 -1.80 -4.67 43.56
C PRO A 639 -0.64 -5.56 44.03
N ALA A 640 -0.31 -5.56 45.29
CA ALA A 640 0.78 -6.37 45.89
C ALA A 640 0.56 -7.89 45.72
N GLU A 641 -0.69 -8.33 45.63
CA GLU A 641 -1.05 -9.74 45.51
C GLU A 641 -1.10 -10.23 44.06
N LEU A 642 -0.85 -9.38 43.08
CA LEU A 642 -1.06 -9.66 41.61
C LEU A 642 -0.45 -11.01 41.20
N PHE A 643 0.82 -11.24 41.45
CA PHE A 643 1.48 -12.50 41.04
C PHE A 643 1.33 -13.61 42.08
N LYS A 644 1.19 -13.25 43.37
CA LYS A 644 1.00 -14.21 44.45
C LYS A 644 -0.32 -14.97 44.33
N SER A 645 -1.35 -14.33 43.83
CA SER A 645 -2.65 -14.95 43.60
C SER A 645 -2.58 -16.17 42.69
N SER A 646 -1.57 -16.29 41.85
CA SER A 646 -1.33 -17.47 41.00
C SER A 646 -0.93 -18.73 41.77
N GLY A 647 -0.28 -18.57 42.92
CA GLY A 647 0.33 -19.69 43.66
C GLY A 647 1.56 -20.34 42.99
N ALA A 648 2.06 -19.76 41.88
CA ALA A 648 3.10 -20.32 41.02
C ALA A 648 4.55 -20.18 41.57
N PHE A 649 4.76 -20.16 42.86
CA PHE A 649 6.07 -19.87 43.49
C PHE A 649 7.16 -20.88 43.11
N THR A 650 6.81 -22.15 42.88
CA THR A 650 7.75 -23.23 42.61
C THR A 650 7.89 -23.57 41.11
N THR A 651 7.08 -23.00 40.23
CA THR A 651 7.03 -23.28 38.78
C THR A 651 7.63 -22.17 37.95
N VAL A 652 7.64 -20.93 38.46
CA VAL A 652 8.17 -19.75 37.76
C VAL A 652 9.62 -19.93 37.34
N THR A 653 9.94 -19.67 36.10
CA THR A 653 11.28 -19.84 35.53
C THR A 653 12.25 -18.73 35.98
N LYS A 654 13.53 -18.93 35.70
CA LYS A 654 14.61 -18.02 36.09
C LYS A 654 14.45 -16.58 35.61
N THR A 655 13.84 -16.36 34.42
CA THR A 655 13.71 -15.06 33.77
C THR A 655 12.24 -14.61 33.63
N ALA A 656 11.36 -15.18 34.44
CA ALA A 656 9.91 -15.02 34.31
C ALA A 656 9.41 -13.56 34.41
N PHE A 657 10.13 -12.68 35.09
CA PHE A 657 9.77 -11.28 35.31
C PHE A 657 10.64 -10.29 34.52
N ASN A 658 11.43 -10.75 33.53
CA ASN A 658 12.16 -9.83 32.67
C ASN A 658 11.16 -8.98 31.86
N ASN A 659 11.43 -7.68 31.75
CA ASN A 659 10.60 -6.68 31.06
C ASN A 659 9.14 -6.59 31.58
N ILE A 660 8.83 -7.05 32.75
CA ILE A 660 7.43 -7.23 33.23
C ILE A 660 6.59 -5.98 33.14
N PHE A 661 7.16 -4.79 33.53
CA PHE A 661 6.53 -3.48 33.43
C PHE A 661 7.37 -2.49 32.61
N LYS A 662 8.22 -3.01 31.72
CA LYS A 662 9.01 -2.14 30.84
C LYS A 662 8.11 -1.18 30.07
N ASP A 663 8.50 0.12 30.00
CA ASP A 663 7.77 1.19 29.32
C ASP A 663 6.33 1.40 29.84
N CYS A 664 6.05 1.07 31.12
CA CYS A 664 4.80 1.46 31.81
C CYS A 664 4.95 2.91 32.31
N THR A 665 4.85 3.87 31.39
CA THR A 665 5.22 5.27 31.63
C THR A 665 4.37 5.99 32.65
N SER A 666 3.13 5.54 32.93
CA SER A 666 2.22 6.12 33.96
C SER A 666 2.31 5.42 35.32
N LEU A 667 3.12 4.38 35.48
CA LEU A 667 3.25 3.66 36.74
C LEU A 667 3.94 4.54 37.78
N THR A 668 3.20 4.94 38.85
CA THR A 668 3.68 5.91 39.85
C THR A 668 4.34 5.26 41.06
N GLU A 669 3.97 4.01 41.36
CA GLU A 669 4.47 3.27 42.53
C GLU A 669 4.49 1.76 42.26
N VAL A 670 5.36 1.05 42.98
CA VAL A 670 5.43 -0.41 43.02
C VAL A 670 5.14 -0.86 44.44
N PRO A 671 4.15 -1.75 44.69
CA PRO A 671 3.82 -2.16 46.04
C PRO A 671 4.92 -3.03 46.67
N ALA A 672 5.14 -2.87 47.97
CA ALA A 672 6.04 -3.77 48.71
C ALA A 672 5.56 -5.21 48.63
N GLY A 673 6.51 -6.14 48.47
CA GLY A 673 6.24 -7.56 48.42
C GLY A 673 5.62 -8.09 47.13
N LEU A 674 5.58 -7.31 46.06
CA LEU A 674 5.03 -7.72 44.74
C LEU A 674 5.65 -9.04 44.25
N PHE A 675 6.94 -9.27 44.50
CA PHE A 675 7.67 -10.47 44.07
C PHE A 675 8.02 -11.43 45.24
N ASP A 676 7.37 -11.27 46.38
CA ASP A 676 7.63 -12.15 47.51
C ASP A 676 7.30 -13.62 47.21
N GLY A 677 8.17 -14.51 47.68
CA GLY A 677 8.00 -15.96 47.53
C GLY A 677 8.56 -16.54 46.24
N PHE A 678 8.88 -15.75 45.21
CA PHE A 678 9.45 -16.25 43.95
C PHE A 678 10.97 -16.49 44.04
N THR A 679 11.35 -17.46 44.85
CA THR A 679 12.75 -17.74 45.22
C THR A 679 13.60 -18.38 44.14
N LEU A 680 13.00 -18.84 43.05
CA LEU A 680 13.67 -19.45 41.90
C LEU A 680 14.07 -18.46 40.81
N VAL A 681 13.56 -17.24 40.85
CA VAL A 681 13.86 -16.21 39.87
C VAL A 681 15.33 -15.77 40.00
N THR A 682 16.04 -15.76 38.90
CA THR A 682 17.46 -15.39 38.81
C THR A 682 17.73 -14.07 38.11
N ALA A 683 16.72 -13.46 37.46
CA ALA A 683 16.87 -12.19 36.76
C ALA A 683 15.56 -11.39 36.75
N PHE A 684 15.69 -10.05 36.86
CA PHE A 684 14.63 -9.05 36.65
C PHE A 684 15.03 -8.01 35.60
N ASN A 685 15.82 -8.44 34.60
CA ASN A 685 16.36 -7.51 33.60
C ASN A 685 15.25 -6.67 32.96
N ASP A 686 15.48 -5.35 32.90
CA ASP A 686 14.55 -4.36 32.34
C ASP A 686 13.14 -4.36 32.98
N ALA A 687 12.96 -4.88 34.18
CA ALA A 687 11.63 -5.10 34.78
C ALA A 687 10.78 -3.82 34.90
N PHE A 688 11.38 -2.69 35.19
CA PHE A 688 10.75 -1.36 35.28
C PHE A 688 11.44 -0.32 34.38
N ASN A 689 12.21 -0.77 33.38
CA ASN A 689 12.88 0.12 32.42
C ASN A 689 11.84 1.00 31.72
N GLY A 690 12.02 2.33 31.72
CA GLY A 690 11.10 3.27 31.09
C GLY A 690 9.84 3.59 31.90
N CYS A 691 9.77 3.23 33.20
CA CYS A 691 8.68 3.66 34.10
C CYS A 691 8.87 5.13 34.50
N ALA A 692 8.62 6.03 33.56
CA ALA A 692 8.98 7.45 33.68
C ALA A 692 8.29 8.18 34.83
N SER A 693 7.07 7.78 35.26
CA SER A 693 6.32 8.37 36.36
C SER A 693 6.62 7.76 37.73
N LEU A 694 7.49 6.74 37.77
CA LEU A 694 7.82 6.06 39.04
C LEU A 694 8.61 7.01 39.96
N THR A 695 8.01 7.37 41.10
CA THR A 695 8.58 8.39 42.03
C THR A 695 9.34 7.80 43.18
N THR A 696 8.95 6.61 43.67
CA THR A 696 9.49 5.94 44.84
C THR A 696 9.57 4.44 44.67
N LEU A 697 10.49 3.80 45.37
CA LEU A 697 10.63 2.35 45.44
C LEU A 697 10.37 1.90 46.88
N PRO A 698 9.67 0.78 47.13
CA PRO A 698 9.51 0.24 48.47
C PRO A 698 10.79 -0.44 48.93
N ALA A 699 11.16 -0.25 50.20
CA ALA A 699 12.24 -0.99 50.83
C ALA A 699 11.94 -2.52 50.74
N GLY A 700 12.97 -3.32 50.48
CA GLY A 700 12.84 -4.77 50.44
C GLY A 700 12.04 -5.33 49.26
N LEU A 701 11.81 -4.59 48.17
CA LEU A 701 11.07 -5.03 46.98
C LEU A 701 11.50 -6.41 46.50
N PHE A 702 12.79 -6.75 46.59
CA PHE A 702 13.38 -8.02 46.15
C PHE A 702 13.97 -8.86 47.32
N ALA A 703 13.65 -8.53 48.58
CA ALA A 703 14.28 -9.17 49.74
C ALA A 703 14.18 -10.70 49.80
N THR A 704 13.12 -11.29 49.20
CA THR A 704 12.91 -12.74 49.20
C THR A 704 13.47 -13.43 47.97
N ASN A 705 13.96 -12.67 46.96
CA ASN A 705 14.42 -13.21 45.67
C ASN A 705 15.92 -13.59 45.69
N THR A 706 16.32 -14.43 46.64
CA THR A 706 17.74 -14.74 46.99
C THR A 706 18.49 -15.51 45.89
N ALA A 707 17.83 -16.00 44.85
CA ALA A 707 18.48 -16.67 43.74
C ALA A 707 18.94 -15.72 42.61
N VAL A 708 18.59 -14.44 42.69
CA VAL A 708 18.88 -13.47 41.64
C VAL A 708 20.39 -13.26 41.44
N THR A 709 20.80 -13.30 40.18
CA THR A 709 22.20 -13.13 39.74
C THR A 709 22.38 -11.93 38.81
N SER A 710 21.30 -11.42 38.20
CA SER A 710 21.33 -10.29 37.26
C SER A 710 20.19 -9.29 37.48
N PHE A 711 20.58 -8.00 37.51
CA PHE A 711 19.70 -6.84 37.65
C PHE A 711 20.01 -5.76 36.60
N THR A 712 20.22 -6.17 35.36
CA THR A 712 20.59 -5.24 34.30
C THR A 712 19.40 -4.33 33.95
N ASN A 713 19.61 -3.00 33.95
CA ASN A 713 18.66 -1.96 33.51
C ASN A 713 17.31 -1.96 34.26
N VAL A 714 17.19 -2.51 35.47
CA VAL A 714 15.87 -2.75 36.11
C VAL A 714 15.06 -1.47 36.25
N PHE A 715 15.67 -0.35 36.64
CA PHE A 715 15.04 0.96 36.77
C PHE A 715 15.62 2.00 35.80
N LYS A 716 16.18 1.53 34.69
CA LYS A 716 16.70 2.43 33.64
C LYS A 716 15.57 3.35 33.13
N ASP A 717 15.88 4.61 32.87
CA ASP A 717 14.95 5.62 32.34
C ASP A 717 13.70 5.88 33.27
N CYS A 718 13.81 5.62 34.58
CA CYS A 718 12.79 6.04 35.57
C CYS A 718 12.99 7.51 35.89
N THR A 719 12.59 8.40 35.02
CA THR A 719 12.95 9.83 35.04
C THR A 719 12.36 10.63 36.20
N SER A 720 11.30 10.14 36.83
CA SER A 720 10.69 10.79 38.00
C SER A 720 11.21 10.27 39.36
N LEU A 721 12.09 9.25 39.37
CA LEU A 721 12.62 8.68 40.60
C LEU A 721 13.53 9.70 41.31
N LYS A 722 13.19 10.05 42.56
CA LYS A 722 13.88 11.10 43.32
C LYS A 722 15.01 10.60 44.18
N SER A 723 14.84 9.41 44.78
CA SER A 723 15.81 8.81 45.67
C SER A 723 15.74 7.27 45.63
N ILE A 724 16.80 6.64 46.08
CA ILE A 724 16.90 5.18 46.22
C ILE A 724 16.79 4.85 47.72
N PRO A 725 15.71 4.17 48.18
CA PRO A 725 15.56 3.82 49.59
C PRO A 725 16.68 2.85 50.04
N GLU A 726 17.12 3.02 51.29
CA GLU A 726 18.02 2.07 51.91
C GLU A 726 17.42 0.65 51.91
N GLY A 727 18.23 -0.36 51.59
CA GLY A 727 17.80 -1.75 51.58
C GLY A 727 16.91 -2.19 50.42
N VAL A 728 16.64 -1.34 49.42
CA VAL A 728 15.82 -1.73 48.24
C VAL A 728 16.44 -2.92 47.48
N LEU A 729 17.78 -3.01 47.49
CA LEU A 729 18.56 -4.10 46.89
C LEU A 729 19.14 -5.05 47.96
N GLY A 730 18.74 -4.90 49.22
CA GLY A 730 19.26 -5.70 50.30
C GLY A 730 18.96 -7.20 50.17
N GLY A 731 19.93 -8.05 50.56
CA GLY A 731 19.77 -9.51 50.53
C GLY A 731 20.08 -10.20 49.18
N LEU A 732 20.45 -9.46 48.18
CA LEU A 732 20.77 -9.99 46.82
C LEU A 732 22.22 -10.47 46.73
N SER A 733 22.63 -11.36 47.64
CA SER A 733 24.02 -11.80 47.80
C SER A 733 24.65 -12.53 46.57
N LYS A 734 23.82 -13.00 45.62
CA LYS A 734 24.27 -13.70 44.43
C LYS A 734 24.32 -12.80 43.19
N VAL A 735 23.84 -11.56 43.25
CA VAL A 735 23.87 -10.66 42.09
C VAL A 735 25.31 -10.32 41.75
N THR A 736 25.69 -10.56 40.53
CA THR A 736 27.02 -10.28 39.97
C THR A 736 27.09 -9.01 39.14
N SER A 737 25.97 -8.47 38.73
CA SER A 737 25.88 -7.25 37.88
C SER A 737 24.64 -6.42 38.18
N PHE A 738 24.86 -5.13 38.42
CA PHE A 738 23.87 -4.05 38.41
C PHE A 738 24.07 -3.06 37.25
N SER A 739 24.60 -3.54 36.11
CA SER A 739 24.88 -2.69 34.95
C SER A 739 23.63 -1.92 34.51
N GLY A 740 23.77 -0.61 34.36
CA GLY A 740 22.72 0.29 33.90
C GLY A 740 21.48 0.40 34.81
N LEU A 741 21.57 -0.09 36.07
CA LEU A 741 20.40 -0.27 36.95
C LEU A 741 19.51 0.96 37.07
N PHE A 742 20.10 2.15 37.21
CA PHE A 742 19.42 3.45 37.30
C PHE A 742 19.86 4.42 36.20
N ALA A 743 20.40 3.91 35.10
CA ALA A 743 20.80 4.77 33.99
C ALA A 743 19.60 5.57 33.46
N GLY A 744 19.77 6.84 33.16
CA GLY A 744 18.70 7.71 32.66
C GLY A 744 17.68 8.13 33.74
N CYS A 745 17.94 7.88 35.03
CA CYS A 745 17.09 8.39 36.12
C CYS A 745 17.36 9.88 36.34
N THR A 746 16.91 10.71 35.39
CA THR A 746 17.19 12.16 35.40
C THR A 746 16.60 12.90 36.61
N GLY A 747 15.58 12.34 37.29
CA GLY A 747 15.00 12.90 38.51
C GLY A 747 15.81 12.64 39.78
N LEU A 748 16.82 11.74 39.76
CA LEU A 748 17.59 11.33 40.95
C LEU A 748 18.53 12.46 41.37
N GLU A 749 18.41 12.90 42.61
CA GLU A 749 19.19 14.02 43.14
C GLU A 749 20.34 13.58 44.06
N GLU A 750 20.18 12.45 44.76
CA GLU A 750 21.20 11.91 45.68
C GLU A 750 21.27 10.39 45.67
N ILE A 751 22.45 9.86 45.95
CA ILE A 751 22.68 8.45 46.23
C ILE A 751 23.03 8.32 47.72
N GLY A 752 22.15 7.67 48.44
CA GLY A 752 22.31 7.43 49.88
C GLY A 752 23.37 6.35 50.22
N ALA A 753 23.55 6.04 51.48
CA ALA A 753 24.39 4.98 51.96
C ALA A 753 23.74 3.58 51.70
N ASN A 754 24.57 2.53 51.65
CA ASN A 754 24.16 1.11 51.72
C ASN A 754 23.21 0.66 50.60
N ILE A 755 23.23 1.29 49.42
CA ILE A 755 22.28 0.96 48.35
C ILE A 755 22.39 -0.49 47.86
N ILE A 756 23.59 -1.10 47.90
CA ILE A 756 23.87 -2.50 47.53
C ILE A 756 24.41 -3.32 48.71
N SER A 757 24.07 -2.94 49.96
CA SER A 757 24.51 -3.65 51.15
C SER A 757 24.12 -5.13 51.11
N GLY A 758 25.07 -6.04 51.38
CA GLY A 758 24.88 -7.48 51.34
C GLY A 758 25.00 -8.12 49.94
N CYS A 759 25.33 -7.32 48.92
CA CYS A 759 25.55 -7.82 47.54
C CYS A 759 27.01 -8.23 47.33
N ALA A 760 27.53 -9.16 48.16
CA ALA A 760 28.95 -9.53 48.20
C ALA A 760 29.51 -10.13 46.90
N ALA A 761 28.68 -10.67 46.00
CA ALA A 761 29.09 -11.21 44.71
C ALA A 761 29.13 -10.15 43.59
N CYS A 762 28.73 -8.91 43.82
CA CYS A 762 28.65 -7.89 42.80
C CYS A 762 30.02 -7.50 42.26
N LYS A 763 30.21 -7.69 40.94
CA LYS A 763 31.45 -7.39 40.21
C LYS A 763 31.31 -6.21 39.28
N ASN A 764 30.10 -5.96 38.72
CA ASN A 764 29.86 -5.02 37.63
C ASN A 764 28.74 -4.03 37.99
N ILE A 765 29.12 -2.75 38.06
CA ILE A 765 28.21 -1.61 38.24
C ILE A 765 28.39 -0.58 37.10
N SER A 766 28.86 -1.04 35.92
CA SER A 766 29.06 -0.14 34.79
C SER A 766 27.77 0.56 34.39
N SER A 767 27.86 1.83 34.05
CA SER A 767 26.74 2.69 33.66
C SER A 767 25.58 2.75 34.70
N MET A 768 25.78 2.38 35.95
CA MET A 768 24.71 2.22 36.93
C MET A 768 23.89 3.50 37.09
N PHE A 769 24.53 4.68 37.04
CA PHE A 769 23.91 6.01 37.14
C PHE A 769 24.23 6.89 35.95
N LYS A 770 24.56 6.29 34.78
CA LYS A 770 24.79 7.01 33.55
C LYS A 770 23.56 7.87 33.19
N ASP A 771 23.77 9.11 32.71
CA ASP A 771 22.72 10.02 32.26
C ASP A 771 21.75 10.43 33.41
N CYS A 772 22.23 10.45 34.71
CA CYS A 772 21.47 10.98 35.86
C CYS A 772 21.75 12.48 35.99
N ASP A 773 21.13 13.30 35.16
CA ASP A 773 21.48 14.72 34.95
C ASP A 773 21.36 15.58 36.24
N ASN A 774 20.38 15.27 37.14
CA ASN A 774 20.14 16.03 38.37
C ASN A 774 20.88 15.48 39.59
N LEU A 775 21.69 14.43 39.44
CA LEU A 775 22.45 13.85 40.53
C LEU A 775 23.51 14.86 41.04
N LYS A 776 23.42 15.22 42.30
CA LYS A 776 24.30 16.24 42.97
C LYS A 776 25.31 15.60 43.91
N THR A 777 24.85 14.59 44.68
CA THR A 777 25.66 14.01 45.78
C THR A 777 25.63 12.49 45.77
N VAL A 778 26.75 11.90 46.18
CA VAL A 778 26.90 10.46 46.38
C VAL A 778 27.50 10.22 47.77
N SER A 779 26.87 9.37 48.57
CA SER A 779 27.42 8.98 49.87
C SER A 779 28.73 8.18 49.72
N ALA A 780 29.71 8.41 50.60
CA ALA A 780 30.93 7.59 50.65
C ALA A 780 30.64 6.12 50.94
N GLU A 781 29.53 5.83 51.67
CA GLU A 781 29.10 4.49 52.04
C GLU A 781 28.10 3.89 51.03
N ALA A 782 27.90 4.52 49.85
CA ALA A 782 26.90 4.08 48.88
C ALA A 782 27.07 2.60 48.47
N PHE A 783 28.31 2.13 48.27
CA PHE A 783 28.64 0.78 47.85
C PHE A 783 29.26 -0.07 48.98
N ALA A 784 29.10 0.34 50.25
CA ALA A 784 29.60 -0.42 51.38
C ALA A 784 29.04 -1.86 51.37
N GLY A 785 29.90 -2.86 51.66
CA GLY A 785 29.52 -4.26 51.71
C GLY A 785 29.48 -4.97 50.33
N ALA A 786 30.08 -4.39 49.29
CA ALA A 786 30.25 -4.98 47.98
C ALA A 786 31.72 -5.04 47.55
N PRO A 787 32.58 -5.80 48.26
CA PRO A 787 34.05 -5.80 48.04
C PRO A 787 34.53 -6.41 46.75
N ALA A 788 33.65 -7.07 45.98
CA ALA A 788 34.00 -7.76 44.71
C ALA A 788 33.93 -6.88 43.49
N ILE A 789 33.59 -5.59 43.60
CA ILE A 789 33.41 -4.69 42.43
C ILE A 789 34.72 -4.55 41.66
N THR A 790 34.68 -4.81 40.35
CA THR A 790 35.83 -4.72 39.44
C THR A 790 35.53 -3.94 38.17
N SER A 791 34.28 -3.66 37.87
CA SER A 791 33.86 -2.96 36.63
C SER A 791 32.91 -1.78 36.99
N THR A 792 33.38 -0.57 36.72
CA THR A 792 32.70 0.71 37.06
C THR A 792 32.59 1.64 35.82
N GLY A 793 32.86 1.13 34.61
CA GLY A 793 32.95 1.95 33.40
C GLY A 793 31.66 2.77 33.17
N SER A 794 31.82 4.05 32.86
CA SER A 794 30.71 5.00 32.56
C SER A 794 29.68 5.13 33.71
N MET A 795 30.04 4.80 34.96
CA MET A 795 29.09 4.73 36.07
C MET A 795 28.33 6.04 36.30
N PHE A 796 29.02 7.18 36.17
CA PHE A 796 28.46 8.54 36.31
C PHE A 796 28.62 9.37 35.04
N GLU A 797 28.74 8.72 33.88
CA GLU A 797 28.81 9.41 32.59
C GLU A 797 27.56 10.28 32.39
N ASN A 798 27.77 11.56 32.02
CA ASN A 798 26.72 12.58 31.85
C ASN A 798 25.93 12.96 33.11
N CYS A 799 26.44 12.69 34.34
CA CYS A 799 25.88 13.27 35.58
C CYS A 799 26.31 14.73 35.72
N THR A 800 25.64 15.63 34.97
CA THR A 800 26.11 17.01 34.73
C THR A 800 26.14 17.90 35.99
N LEU A 801 25.33 17.60 37.03
CA LEU A 801 25.28 18.33 38.30
C LEU A 801 26.10 17.68 39.40
N LEU A 802 26.78 16.57 39.17
CA LEU A 802 27.58 15.89 40.15
C LEU A 802 28.93 16.63 40.34
N GLU A 803 29.11 17.26 41.48
CA GLU A 803 30.26 18.09 41.77
C GLU A 803 31.51 17.26 42.12
N SER A 804 31.36 16.17 42.89
CA SER A 804 32.45 15.28 43.26
C SER A 804 31.94 13.87 43.58
N VAL A 805 32.83 12.88 43.48
CA VAL A 805 32.63 11.53 43.98
C VAL A 805 33.61 11.31 45.14
N PRO A 806 33.19 10.77 46.30
CA PRO A 806 34.08 10.49 47.41
C PRO A 806 35.25 9.57 47.00
N GLU A 807 36.47 9.89 47.43
CA GLU A 807 37.69 9.13 47.10
C GLU A 807 37.63 7.67 47.59
N ASP A 808 36.93 7.45 48.70
CA ASP A 808 36.82 6.15 49.41
C ASP A 808 35.49 5.42 49.09
N ILE A 809 34.76 5.82 48.06
CA ILE A 809 33.44 5.26 47.68
C ILE A 809 33.42 3.75 47.54
N PHE A 810 34.56 3.13 47.26
CA PHE A 810 34.75 1.67 47.17
C PHE A 810 35.60 1.07 48.32
N ALA A 811 35.93 1.87 49.35
CA ALA A 811 36.69 1.45 50.48
C ALA A 811 35.79 0.76 51.51
N GLY A 812 35.42 -0.53 51.27
CA GLY A 812 34.54 -1.20 52.23
C GLY A 812 34.67 -2.72 52.16
#